data_a5ea7717bf0124e38fa3657c28c1d2fb
#
_entry.id   a5ea7717bf0124e38fa3657c28c1d2fb
#
_cell.length_a   1.000
_cell.length_b   1.000
_cell.length_c   1.000
_cell.angle_alpha   90.00
_cell.angle_beta   90.00
_cell.angle_gamma   90.00
#
_symmetry.space_group_name_H-M   'P 1'
#
loop_
_entity.id
_entity.type
_entity.pdbx_description
1 polymer ?
#
loop_
_entity_poly.entity_id
_entity_poly.type
_entity_poly.pdbx_seq_one_letter_code
_entity_poly.pdbx_strand_id
1 'polypeptide(L)'
;MLNRRNYLSLLAAAGVGAKIALDPTPSQAQPLPPEIEGADAQTAGLFRSMRELHGSLQVFTRKYEGTTLRQTKEFDGDTLIDGQQRWQLAWDTRRPPGRQGWDVTLTCTLEQGEAEETAISVDFPFENWETANYVMIPGSVYNGNRYRAIGNGYNPDYPADMYYNPRVSVAISNNPRLALDTSESSRIELETCATAAPSMSFFSPRLKKGWIVLTEQGTRLGNSGLSVEESANRESCDFRISAPVMRQLAAGFGDFRPSGDSAPNWSAGDAVSIRFQVFTFDADGIPALLQEFMDVRKSLTGATTPRNLLPMSKLTEVGTDICRGNFTETKAGKYYLPENSNDFQLGWVSGMINTYPMLALNDETERGRVAEELDFICSRMQGRSGFFFGYISSDGEIRSEKSHPDFPAVQAMVRKNGDILFWLIKHFMILKAQGHGAAVKELWELAAHDLAAAFTRTWREYGEFGQYIVPETGEIAVYNSSAGAIAPAGLALAAEYFRRPDWLTVAEESAEFYYERDVTSRGFTGGACADISQDADSETAFGLLETFMALYQYTGKSSWLDRAKVQAALCSSWTLAYDPQFPASSDIARLGGKMAGAVWASSQNKHAAPGVCTSSADHLFKLYRATGQKKYAELISDIQHAHAEAVNMPGHITTDNLIGSSMERIQPSDAEGKGSIGNFIRTRNSWTETDGILMALELPGIYVRPGEDVLFTFDHVEVERIRGDSRSTVLRLSNETPYAAEVSVLAETSRQSARPLGYTAFLGWPRVEVPAGGEVTVSVTSDGKVTRQA
;
A
#
# COMPACT_ATOMS: atom_id res chain seq x y z
N MET A 1 -3.03 31.30 21.13
CA MET A 1 -4.26 30.47 21.23
C MET A 1 -5.22 30.91 20.12
N LEU A 2 -5.20 30.23 18.97
CA LEU A 2 -6.20 30.42 17.90
C LEU A 2 -7.27 29.35 18.09
N ASN A 3 -8.48 29.80 18.38
CA ASN A 3 -9.63 28.94 18.61
C ASN A 3 -10.07 28.27 17.29
N ARG A 4 -10.60 27.05 17.35
CA ARG A 4 -11.11 26.20 16.25
C ARG A 4 -11.95 26.95 15.18
N ARG A 5 -12.70 27.97 15.57
CA ARG A 5 -13.46 28.85 14.67
C ARG A 5 -12.57 29.66 13.71
N ASN A 6 -11.36 30.00 14.13
CA ASN A 6 -10.47 30.82 13.33
C ASN A 6 -9.67 29.99 12.30
N TYR A 7 -9.47 28.69 12.55
CA TYR A 7 -8.80 27.80 11.60
C TYR A 7 -9.70 27.47 10.39
N LEU A 8 -10.99 27.19 10.64
CA LEU A 8 -11.96 26.95 9.56
C LEU A 8 -12.26 28.23 8.77
N SER A 9 -12.18 29.43 9.39
CA SER A 9 -12.35 30.69 8.67
C SER A 9 -11.11 31.08 7.85
N LEU A 10 -9.91 30.61 8.21
CA LEU A 10 -8.70 30.81 7.41
C LEU A 10 -8.67 29.93 6.15
N LEU A 11 -9.19 28.72 6.22
CA LEU A 11 -9.35 27.86 5.03
C LEU A 11 -10.42 28.41 4.07
N ALA A 12 -11.47 29.03 4.58
CA ALA A 12 -12.50 29.72 3.77
C ALA A 12 -12.02 31.06 3.22
N ALA A 13 -11.05 31.73 3.87
CA ALA A 13 -10.53 33.02 3.43
C ALA A 13 -9.43 32.90 2.36
N ALA A 14 -8.80 31.76 2.21
CA ALA A 14 -7.82 31.50 1.14
C ALA A 14 -8.48 31.29 -0.25
N GLY A 15 -9.80 31.19 -0.29
CA GLY A 15 -10.58 31.00 -1.53
C GLY A 15 -11.28 32.24 -2.09
N VAL A 16 -11.08 33.42 -1.51
CA VAL A 16 -11.77 34.62 -2.00
C VAL A 16 -10.82 35.81 -2.06
N GLY A 17 -10.43 36.17 -3.26
CA GLY A 17 -9.96 37.54 -3.42
C GLY A 17 -8.89 37.78 -4.45
N ALA A 18 -9.25 37.85 -5.72
CA ALA A 18 -8.89 38.97 -6.59
C ALA A 18 -9.70 38.84 -7.89
N LYS A 19 -10.84 39.49 -7.97
CA LYS A 19 -11.42 39.88 -9.26
C LYS A 19 -10.55 41.01 -9.84
N ILE A 20 -9.58 40.63 -10.67
CA ILE A 20 -9.03 41.53 -11.66
C ILE A 20 -9.81 41.21 -12.95
N ALA A 21 -10.63 42.13 -13.37
CA ALA A 21 -11.24 42.09 -14.68
C ALA A 21 -10.13 42.30 -15.73
N LEU A 22 -9.75 41.22 -16.40
CA LEU A 22 -9.02 41.26 -17.64
C LEU A 22 -10.01 40.79 -18.72
N ASP A 23 -10.25 41.65 -19.70
CA ASP A 23 -10.98 41.30 -20.90
C ASP A 23 -10.36 40.05 -21.54
N PRO A 24 -11.14 39.04 -21.90
CA PRO A 24 -10.62 37.92 -22.64
C PRO A 24 -10.47 38.30 -24.09
N THR A 25 -9.31 38.72 -24.51
CA THR A 25 -8.91 38.55 -25.92
C THR A 25 -8.87 37.02 -26.15
N PRO A 26 -9.60 36.50 -27.14
CA PRO A 26 -9.54 35.07 -27.42
C PRO A 26 -8.14 34.75 -27.90
N SER A 27 -7.39 33.99 -27.09
CA SER A 27 -6.21 33.30 -27.52
C SER A 27 -6.61 32.46 -28.74
N GLN A 28 -5.97 32.73 -29.87
CA GLN A 28 -6.14 31.88 -31.05
C GLN A 28 -5.69 30.49 -30.64
N ALA A 29 -6.65 29.54 -30.63
CA ALA A 29 -6.34 28.13 -30.42
C ALA A 29 -5.29 27.74 -31.49
N GLN A 30 -4.14 27.26 -31.04
CA GLN A 30 -3.20 26.62 -31.94
C GLN A 30 -3.92 25.47 -32.66
N PRO A 31 -3.70 25.28 -33.96
CA PRO A 31 -4.31 24.18 -34.69
C PRO A 31 -3.89 22.87 -34.04
N LEU A 32 -4.88 22.04 -33.74
CA LEU A 32 -4.69 20.69 -33.25
C LEU A 32 -3.79 19.91 -34.21
N PRO A 33 -2.87 19.06 -33.75
CA PRO A 33 -2.05 18.24 -34.62
C PRO A 33 -2.94 17.44 -35.58
N PRO A 34 -2.53 17.24 -36.84
CA PRO A 34 -3.31 16.58 -37.85
C PRO A 34 -3.69 15.16 -37.38
N GLU A 35 -4.90 14.69 -37.80
CA GLU A 35 -5.22 13.26 -37.68
C GLU A 35 -4.18 12.48 -38.47
N ILE A 36 -3.70 11.33 -37.92
CA ILE A 36 -2.82 10.44 -38.68
C ILE A 36 -3.64 9.96 -39.89
N GLU A 37 -3.26 10.42 -41.08
CA GLU A 37 -3.89 9.97 -42.33
C GLU A 37 -3.72 8.46 -42.46
N GLY A 38 -4.82 7.71 -42.45
CA GLY A 38 -4.81 6.25 -42.58
C GLY A 38 -5.03 5.47 -41.26
N ALA A 39 -5.12 6.14 -40.09
CA ALA A 39 -5.44 5.47 -38.83
C ALA A 39 -6.83 4.79 -38.90
N ASP A 40 -6.94 3.56 -38.41
CA ASP A 40 -8.23 2.90 -38.27
C ASP A 40 -9.16 3.64 -37.28
N ALA A 41 -10.46 3.32 -37.30
CA ALA A 41 -11.46 4.00 -36.46
C ALA A 41 -11.20 3.87 -34.96
N GLN A 42 -10.48 2.81 -34.52
CA GLN A 42 -10.12 2.59 -33.13
C GLN A 42 -8.99 3.52 -32.71
N THR A 43 -7.92 3.55 -33.48
CA THR A 43 -6.76 4.44 -33.27
C THR A 43 -7.20 5.92 -33.32
N ALA A 44 -8.04 6.31 -34.25
CA ALA A 44 -8.63 7.65 -34.30
C ALA A 44 -9.48 7.97 -33.04
N GLY A 45 -10.11 6.96 -32.46
CA GLY A 45 -10.85 7.09 -31.20
C GLY A 45 -9.94 7.36 -30.00
N LEU A 46 -8.79 6.68 -29.92
CA LEU A 46 -7.78 6.91 -28.89
C LEU A 46 -7.30 8.38 -28.93
N PHE A 47 -6.90 8.86 -30.10
CA PHE A 47 -6.45 10.25 -30.24
C PHE A 47 -7.52 11.27 -29.87
N ARG A 48 -8.79 11.00 -30.17
CA ARG A 48 -9.88 11.87 -29.72
C ARG A 48 -10.01 11.92 -28.20
N SER A 49 -9.89 10.77 -27.52
CA SER A 49 -9.97 10.73 -26.05
C SER A 49 -8.84 11.51 -25.37
N MET A 50 -7.64 11.50 -25.97
CA MET A 50 -6.51 12.29 -25.48
C MET A 50 -6.75 13.80 -25.62
N ARG A 51 -7.36 14.24 -26.72
CA ARG A 51 -7.67 15.67 -26.95
C ARG A 51 -8.63 16.27 -25.92
N GLU A 52 -9.48 15.46 -25.27
CA GLU A 52 -10.34 15.93 -24.19
C GLU A 52 -9.55 16.42 -22.97
N LEU A 53 -8.30 16.00 -22.87
CA LEU A 53 -7.33 16.38 -21.82
C LEU A 53 -6.26 17.35 -22.34
N HIS A 54 -6.43 17.92 -23.53
CA HIS A 54 -5.41 18.69 -24.25
C HIS A 54 -4.13 17.87 -24.51
N GLY A 55 -4.26 16.55 -24.58
CA GLY A 55 -3.17 15.62 -24.80
C GLY A 55 -3.10 15.10 -26.23
N SER A 56 -1.94 14.58 -26.58
CA SER A 56 -1.68 13.84 -27.81
C SER A 56 -0.90 12.57 -27.52
N LEU A 57 -0.60 11.79 -28.54
CA LEU A 57 0.27 10.64 -28.48
C LEU A 57 1.27 10.75 -29.60
N GLN A 58 2.54 10.60 -29.29
CA GLN A 58 3.67 10.73 -30.21
C GLN A 58 4.63 9.56 -30.00
N VAL A 59 5.36 9.17 -31.04
CA VAL A 59 6.36 8.11 -30.98
C VAL A 59 7.71 8.66 -31.43
N PHE A 60 8.76 8.29 -30.71
CA PHE A 60 10.11 8.80 -30.98
C PHE A 60 11.15 7.68 -31.00
N THR A 61 12.17 7.86 -31.83
CA THR A 61 13.49 7.27 -31.62
C THR A 61 14.34 8.24 -30.79
N ARG A 62 15.08 7.69 -29.80
CA ARG A 62 15.95 8.45 -28.90
C ARG A 62 17.34 7.85 -28.90
N LYS A 63 18.30 8.55 -29.52
CA LYS A 63 19.70 8.15 -29.55
C LYS A 63 20.44 8.63 -28.32
N TYR A 64 21.19 7.75 -27.70
CA TYR A 64 21.95 8.02 -26.49
C TYR A 64 23.46 7.88 -26.75
N GLU A 65 24.24 8.38 -25.82
CA GLU A 65 25.64 8.06 -25.58
C GLU A 65 25.76 7.72 -24.09
N GLY A 66 25.84 6.41 -23.80
CA GLY A 66 25.59 5.91 -22.45
C GLY A 66 24.16 6.26 -21.99
N THR A 67 24.01 7.03 -20.92
CA THR A 67 22.69 7.51 -20.42
C THR A 67 22.33 8.93 -20.87
N THR A 68 23.20 9.60 -21.65
CA THR A 68 22.98 10.96 -22.12
C THR A 68 22.22 10.96 -23.43
N LEU A 69 21.02 11.54 -23.43
CA LEU A 69 20.23 11.74 -24.63
C LEU A 69 20.95 12.70 -25.60
N ARG A 70 21.21 12.27 -26.83
CA ARG A 70 21.89 13.04 -27.88
C ARG A 70 20.96 13.55 -28.96
N GLN A 71 19.95 12.72 -29.32
CA GLN A 71 19.04 13.08 -30.40
C GLN A 71 17.67 12.47 -30.13
N THR A 72 16.62 13.20 -30.48
CA THR A 72 15.23 12.73 -30.50
C THR A 72 14.67 12.98 -31.88
N LYS A 73 14.03 11.99 -32.49
CA LYS A 73 13.33 12.12 -33.77
C LYS A 73 11.93 11.54 -33.65
N GLU A 74 10.96 12.37 -34.06
CA GLU A 74 9.54 12.00 -34.09
C GLU A 74 9.21 11.25 -35.38
N PHE A 75 8.30 10.28 -35.28
CA PHE A 75 7.70 9.63 -36.43
C PHE A 75 6.71 10.58 -37.10
N ASP A 76 6.80 10.69 -38.43
CA ASP A 76 5.80 11.36 -39.24
C ASP A 76 4.77 10.31 -39.70
N GLY A 77 3.62 10.30 -39.08
CA GLY A 77 2.65 9.19 -39.19
C GLY A 77 3.29 7.87 -38.73
N ASP A 78 3.29 6.87 -39.61
CA ASP A 78 3.79 5.54 -39.28
C ASP A 78 5.24 5.31 -39.71
N THR A 79 5.94 6.31 -40.25
CA THR A 79 7.30 6.18 -40.74
C THR A 79 8.26 7.21 -40.18
N LEU A 80 9.52 6.82 -40.09
CA LEU A 80 10.63 7.73 -39.82
C LEU A 80 11.78 7.40 -40.73
N ILE A 81 12.30 8.40 -41.48
CA ILE A 81 13.48 8.30 -42.30
C ILE A 81 14.58 9.19 -41.73
N ASP A 82 15.70 8.60 -41.34
CA ASP A 82 16.88 9.29 -40.81
C ASP A 82 18.16 8.79 -41.52
N GLY A 83 18.60 9.56 -42.49
CA GLY A 83 19.73 9.15 -43.33
C GLY A 83 19.47 7.83 -44.07
N GLN A 84 20.19 6.77 -43.72
CA GLN A 84 19.97 5.42 -44.26
C GLN A 84 18.98 4.57 -43.44
N GLN A 85 18.52 5.07 -42.31
CA GLN A 85 17.57 4.36 -41.46
C GLN A 85 16.16 4.60 -41.97
N ARG A 86 15.39 3.51 -42.05
CA ARG A 86 13.96 3.55 -42.26
C ARG A 86 13.26 2.74 -41.21
N TRP A 87 12.43 3.42 -40.44
CA TRP A 87 11.62 2.87 -39.36
C TRP A 87 10.16 2.82 -39.76
N GLN A 88 9.43 1.80 -39.34
CA GLN A 88 8.00 1.60 -39.57
C GLN A 88 7.28 1.29 -38.26
N LEU A 89 6.13 1.96 -38.04
CA LEU A 89 5.19 1.64 -36.96
C LEU A 89 4.03 0.78 -37.47
N ALA A 90 3.57 -0.13 -36.60
CA ALA A 90 2.33 -0.86 -36.79
C ALA A 90 1.50 -0.80 -35.51
N TRP A 91 0.23 -0.40 -35.66
CA TRP A 91 -0.71 -0.22 -34.56
C TRP A 91 -1.73 -1.35 -34.56
N ASP A 92 -1.96 -1.96 -33.38
CA ASP A 92 -3.11 -2.82 -33.09
C ASP A 92 -3.85 -2.21 -31.90
N THR A 93 -4.97 -1.52 -32.18
CA THR A 93 -5.74 -0.77 -31.19
C THR A 93 -7.10 -1.42 -31.03
N ARG A 94 -7.51 -1.70 -29.79
CA ARG A 94 -8.78 -2.37 -29.44
C ARG A 94 -9.43 -1.70 -28.24
N ARG A 95 -10.71 -2.03 -28.01
CA ARG A 95 -11.37 -1.75 -26.74
C ARG A 95 -11.09 -2.89 -25.76
N PRO A 96 -10.65 -2.60 -24.53
CA PRO A 96 -10.54 -3.64 -23.51
C PRO A 96 -11.93 -4.22 -23.19
N PRO A 97 -12.06 -5.52 -22.93
CA PRO A 97 -13.37 -6.14 -22.66
C PRO A 97 -14.09 -5.50 -21.44
N GLY A 98 -15.33 -5.06 -21.64
CA GLY A 98 -16.20 -4.57 -20.58
C GLY A 98 -15.80 -3.24 -19.93
N ARG A 99 -14.85 -2.48 -20.54
CA ARG A 99 -14.34 -1.20 -19.99
C ARG A 99 -14.26 -0.12 -21.05
N GLN A 100 -14.37 1.13 -20.59
CA GLN A 100 -14.05 2.29 -21.42
C GLN A 100 -12.53 2.51 -21.36
N GLY A 101 -11.85 2.52 -22.51
CA GLY A 101 -10.42 2.67 -22.63
C GLY A 101 -9.90 2.13 -23.95
N TRP A 102 -8.60 2.05 -24.09
CA TRP A 102 -7.91 1.60 -25.28
C TRP A 102 -6.79 0.64 -24.91
N ASP A 103 -6.74 -0.53 -25.55
CA ASP A 103 -5.66 -1.52 -25.47
C ASP A 103 -4.87 -1.41 -26.78
N VAL A 104 -3.59 -1.06 -26.68
CA VAL A 104 -2.74 -0.72 -27.82
C VAL A 104 -1.49 -1.56 -27.80
N THR A 105 -1.19 -2.20 -28.92
CA THR A 105 0.13 -2.78 -29.19
C THR A 105 0.76 -2.00 -30.31
N LEU A 106 1.83 -1.28 -30.02
CA LEU A 106 2.64 -0.54 -30.98
C LEU A 106 3.90 -1.34 -31.28
N THR A 107 4.09 -1.73 -32.54
CA THR A 107 5.31 -2.39 -32.99
C THR A 107 6.14 -1.43 -33.84
N CYS A 108 7.39 -1.20 -33.43
CA CYS A 108 8.36 -0.40 -34.16
C CYS A 108 9.42 -1.30 -34.76
N THR A 109 9.64 -1.21 -36.10
CA THR A 109 10.58 -2.02 -36.86
C THR A 109 11.59 -1.14 -37.56
N LEU A 110 12.88 -1.44 -37.45
CA LEU A 110 13.91 -0.88 -38.34
C LEU A 110 13.94 -1.70 -39.64
N GLU A 111 13.34 -1.16 -40.70
CA GLU A 111 13.29 -1.89 -42.00
C GLU A 111 14.62 -1.83 -42.76
N GLN A 112 15.36 -0.70 -42.64
CA GLN A 112 16.62 -0.50 -43.35
C GLN A 112 17.63 0.27 -42.49
N GLY A 113 18.93 0.01 -42.71
CA GLY A 113 20.03 0.64 -42.04
C GLY A 113 20.38 0.01 -40.71
N GLU A 114 21.15 0.68 -39.91
CA GLU A 114 21.58 0.36 -38.54
C GLU A 114 21.37 1.56 -37.65
N ALA A 115 21.02 1.36 -36.38
CA ALA A 115 20.93 2.42 -35.38
C ALA A 115 21.69 1.98 -34.13
N GLU A 116 22.54 2.87 -33.63
CA GLU A 116 23.33 2.63 -32.43
C GLU A 116 22.67 3.29 -31.21
N GLU A 117 22.77 2.66 -30.07
CA GLU A 117 22.33 3.16 -28.75
C GLU A 117 20.96 3.88 -28.83
N THR A 118 19.97 3.24 -29.45
CA THR A 118 18.67 3.86 -29.73
C THR A 118 17.54 3.17 -28.97
N ALA A 119 16.81 3.94 -28.16
CA ALA A 119 15.57 3.53 -27.52
C ALA A 119 14.34 4.02 -28.29
N ILE A 120 13.22 3.34 -28.14
CA ILE A 120 11.90 3.76 -28.65
C ILE A 120 11.07 4.28 -27.50
N SER A 121 10.32 5.37 -27.70
CA SER A 121 9.38 5.84 -26.69
C SER A 121 8.02 6.19 -27.27
N VAL A 122 6.99 5.96 -26.45
CA VAL A 122 5.63 6.45 -26.61
C VAL A 122 5.43 7.58 -25.60
N ASP A 123 5.23 8.78 -26.10
CA ASP A 123 5.10 9.99 -25.32
C ASP A 123 3.64 10.46 -25.37
N PHE A 124 3.16 10.93 -24.24
CA PHE A 124 1.84 11.50 -24.03
C PHE A 124 1.99 12.94 -23.55
N PRO A 125 2.23 13.90 -24.45
CA PRO A 125 2.31 15.31 -24.09
C PRO A 125 0.92 15.87 -23.80
N PHE A 126 0.83 16.66 -22.73
CA PHE A 126 -0.37 17.39 -22.30
C PHE A 126 -0.05 18.88 -22.24
N GLU A 127 -0.80 19.66 -23.03
CA GLU A 127 -0.71 21.11 -23.07
C GLU A 127 -1.69 21.74 -22.05
N ASN A 128 -1.51 23.03 -21.77
CA ASN A 128 -2.28 23.74 -20.75
C ASN A 128 -2.20 23.05 -19.38
N TRP A 129 -1.04 22.53 -19.05
CA TRP A 129 -0.78 21.84 -17.80
C TRP A 129 -0.80 22.82 -16.62
N GLU A 130 -1.15 22.31 -15.44
CA GLU A 130 -1.13 23.05 -14.18
C GLU A 130 -0.44 22.21 -13.11
N THR A 131 0.39 22.84 -12.28
CA THR A 131 1.05 22.15 -11.15
C THR A 131 0.07 21.67 -10.08
N ALA A 132 -1.18 22.14 -10.13
CA ALA A 132 -2.28 21.64 -9.31
C ALA A 132 -2.80 20.25 -9.75
N ASN A 133 -2.38 19.75 -10.92
CA ASN A 133 -2.70 18.40 -11.35
C ASN A 133 -2.05 17.40 -10.41
N TYR A 134 -2.88 16.49 -9.86
CA TYR A 134 -2.41 15.39 -9.04
C TYR A 134 -1.76 14.32 -9.93
N VAL A 135 -0.52 13.94 -9.64
CA VAL A 135 0.22 12.91 -10.40
C VAL A 135 0.51 11.71 -9.50
N MET A 136 0.23 10.49 -9.98
CA MET A 136 0.51 9.25 -9.26
C MET A 136 1.24 8.24 -10.15
N ILE A 137 2.29 7.63 -9.56
CA ILE A 137 2.92 6.39 -10.02
C ILE A 137 2.86 5.43 -8.83
N PRO A 138 2.07 4.35 -8.89
CA PRO A 138 1.74 3.51 -7.74
C PRO A 138 2.97 2.97 -7.01
N GLY A 139 2.99 3.12 -5.70
CA GLY A 139 4.11 2.69 -4.84
C GLY A 139 5.30 3.66 -4.81
N SER A 140 5.40 4.61 -5.72
CA SER A 140 6.59 5.48 -5.85
C SER A 140 6.30 6.98 -5.79
N VAL A 141 5.20 7.43 -6.37
CA VAL A 141 4.90 8.86 -6.51
C VAL A 141 3.44 9.12 -6.19
N TYR A 142 3.18 10.04 -5.28
CA TYR A 142 1.84 10.52 -4.93
C TYR A 142 1.86 12.05 -4.90
N ASN A 143 0.90 12.67 -5.56
CA ASN A 143 0.86 14.12 -5.78
C ASN A 143 2.17 14.67 -6.38
N GLY A 144 2.77 13.90 -7.30
CA GLY A 144 4.07 14.24 -7.89
C GLY A 144 5.23 14.27 -6.89
N ASN A 145 5.04 13.82 -5.64
CA ASN A 145 5.97 14.00 -4.52
C ASN A 145 6.41 15.47 -4.37
N ARG A 146 5.54 16.43 -4.69
CA ARG A 146 5.82 17.89 -4.68
C ARG A 146 5.91 18.42 -3.26
N TYR A 147 6.91 17.95 -2.50
CA TYR A 147 7.15 18.36 -1.11
C TYR A 147 8.62 18.68 -0.91
N ARG A 148 8.90 19.42 0.17
CA ARG A 148 10.27 19.70 0.60
C ARG A 148 10.99 18.38 0.90
N ALA A 149 12.08 18.11 0.20
CA ALA A 149 12.97 17.00 0.56
C ALA A 149 13.91 17.42 1.69
N ILE A 150 14.07 16.56 2.69
CA ILE A 150 14.95 16.75 3.82
C ILE A 150 15.93 15.57 3.93
N GLY A 151 17.21 15.88 3.95
CA GLY A 151 18.27 14.90 4.16
C GLY A 151 18.39 13.84 3.08
N ASN A 152 19.50 13.15 3.09
CA ASN A 152 19.79 11.97 2.30
C ASN A 152 19.91 10.76 3.23
N GLY A 153 19.50 9.60 2.76
CA GLY A 153 19.68 8.33 3.49
C GLY A 153 18.47 7.92 4.32
N TYR A 154 18.72 6.88 5.11
CA TYR A 154 17.75 6.22 5.94
C TYR A 154 17.50 7.01 7.23
N ASN A 155 16.24 7.16 7.64
CA ASN A 155 15.86 7.87 8.85
C ASN A 155 16.42 9.30 8.92
N PRO A 156 16.14 10.17 7.94
CA PRO A 156 16.73 11.52 7.93
C PRO A 156 16.28 12.35 9.13
N ASP A 157 17.20 13.19 9.66
CA ASP A 157 16.88 14.11 10.74
C ASP A 157 15.96 15.23 10.25
N TYR A 158 15.05 15.64 11.11
CA TYR A 158 14.21 16.79 10.82
C TYR A 158 14.93 18.10 11.05
N PRO A 159 14.78 19.08 10.15
CA PRO A 159 15.26 20.45 10.40
C PRO A 159 14.55 21.08 11.60
N ALA A 160 15.25 21.95 12.32
CA ALA A 160 14.75 22.60 13.54
C ALA A 160 13.41 23.32 13.36
N ASP A 161 13.13 23.85 12.15
CA ASP A 161 11.89 24.56 11.84
C ASP A 161 10.64 23.66 11.80
N MET A 162 10.80 22.33 11.75
CA MET A 162 9.71 21.37 11.81
C MET A 162 9.25 21.05 13.23
N TYR A 163 10.11 21.31 14.23
CA TYR A 163 9.74 20.98 15.61
C TYR A 163 8.78 22.01 16.21
N TYR A 164 7.73 21.52 16.84
CA TYR A 164 6.66 22.31 17.50
C TYR A 164 6.00 23.36 16.61
N ASN A 165 6.01 23.13 15.29
CA ASN A 165 5.55 24.09 14.30
C ASN A 165 4.46 23.50 13.36
N PRO A 166 3.16 23.78 13.65
CA PRO A 166 2.06 23.27 12.82
C PRO A 166 1.94 23.92 11.43
N ARG A 167 2.75 24.97 11.14
CA ARG A 167 2.70 25.72 9.88
C ARG A 167 3.65 25.21 8.81
N VAL A 168 4.59 24.36 9.17
CA VAL A 168 5.52 23.76 8.21
C VAL A 168 4.78 22.69 7.40
N SER A 169 4.93 22.76 6.08
CA SER A 169 4.36 21.75 5.19
C SER A 169 5.03 20.39 5.37
N VAL A 170 4.40 19.35 4.83
CA VAL A 170 4.96 17.99 4.75
C VAL A 170 6.38 18.04 4.19
N ALA A 171 7.27 17.27 4.81
CA ALA A 171 8.63 17.07 4.35
C ALA A 171 8.89 15.58 4.10
N ILE A 172 9.45 15.28 2.94
CA ILE A 172 9.72 13.91 2.49
C ILE A 172 11.22 13.63 2.43
N SER A 173 11.55 12.36 2.38
CA SER A 173 12.90 11.91 2.07
C SER A 173 13.28 12.30 0.63
N ASN A 174 14.55 12.12 0.27
CA ASN A 174 15.04 12.49 -1.06
C ASN A 174 14.60 11.46 -2.13
N ASN A 175 13.35 11.57 -2.58
CA ASN A 175 12.69 10.69 -3.56
C ASN A 175 12.57 11.35 -4.94
N PRO A 176 12.36 10.56 -6.02
CA PRO A 176 11.91 11.09 -7.30
C PRO A 176 10.66 11.96 -7.14
N ARG A 177 10.74 13.19 -7.61
CA ARG A 177 9.67 14.19 -7.41
C ARG A 177 9.62 15.20 -8.55
N LEU A 178 8.44 15.74 -8.76
CA LEU A 178 8.26 16.97 -9.55
C LEU A 178 8.65 18.17 -8.69
N ALA A 179 9.21 19.19 -9.32
CA ALA A 179 9.74 20.34 -8.60
C ALA A 179 8.64 21.23 -8.01
N LEU A 180 8.92 21.83 -6.86
CA LEU A 180 8.09 22.88 -6.26
C LEU A 180 8.27 24.23 -6.94
N ASP A 181 9.46 24.49 -7.45
CA ASP A 181 9.88 25.77 -8.00
C ASP A 181 10.15 25.65 -9.51
N THR A 182 9.80 26.68 -10.27
CA THR A 182 10.07 26.76 -11.72
C THR A 182 11.54 26.96 -12.06
N SER A 183 12.39 27.27 -11.09
CA SER A 183 13.85 27.37 -11.27
C SER A 183 14.52 25.98 -11.29
N GLU A 184 13.83 24.93 -10.88
CA GLU A 184 14.34 23.57 -10.83
C GLU A 184 13.82 22.72 -12.00
N SER A 185 14.63 21.73 -12.42
CA SER A 185 14.17 20.70 -13.34
C SER A 185 13.08 19.85 -12.68
N SER A 186 11.95 19.66 -13.36
CA SER A 186 10.79 18.93 -12.87
C SER A 186 10.62 17.64 -13.65
N ARG A 187 11.29 16.57 -13.18
CA ARG A 187 11.38 15.31 -13.90
C ARG A 187 11.44 14.12 -12.95
N ILE A 188 10.67 13.09 -13.25
CA ILE A 188 10.70 11.79 -12.63
C ILE A 188 11.09 10.76 -13.69
N GLU A 189 12.01 9.86 -13.36
CA GLU A 189 12.39 8.71 -14.18
C GLU A 189 12.45 7.46 -13.32
N LEU A 190 11.68 6.44 -13.69
CA LEU A 190 11.60 5.16 -12.98
C LEU A 190 11.65 4.00 -13.99
N GLU A 191 12.13 2.86 -13.56
CA GLU A 191 11.82 1.61 -14.25
C GLU A 191 10.48 1.05 -13.76
N THR A 192 9.79 0.32 -14.61
CA THR A 192 8.47 -0.24 -14.32
C THR A 192 8.43 -1.13 -13.10
N CYS A 193 9.49 -1.92 -12.85
CA CYS A 193 9.57 -2.78 -11.66
C CYS A 193 9.88 -2.01 -10.36
N ALA A 194 10.13 -0.70 -10.43
CA ALA A 194 10.19 0.19 -9.26
C ALA A 194 8.81 0.72 -8.85
N THR A 195 7.72 0.08 -9.28
CA THR A 195 6.33 0.51 -9.04
C THR A 195 5.45 -0.68 -8.63
N ALA A 196 4.41 -0.42 -7.85
CA ALA A 196 3.44 -1.46 -7.48
C ALA A 196 2.56 -1.92 -8.66
N ALA A 197 2.40 -1.07 -9.67
CA ALA A 197 1.81 -1.39 -10.96
C ALA A 197 2.52 -0.55 -12.02
N PRO A 198 2.93 -1.13 -13.17
CA PRO A 198 3.55 -0.38 -14.26
C PRO A 198 2.57 0.62 -14.88
N SER A 199 2.41 1.77 -14.26
CA SER A 199 1.41 2.76 -14.67
C SER A 199 1.78 4.17 -14.24
N MET A 200 1.25 5.14 -14.97
CA MET A 200 1.26 6.56 -14.61
C MET A 200 -0.15 7.11 -14.72
N SER A 201 -0.49 8.06 -13.88
CA SER A 201 -1.82 8.66 -13.87
C SER A 201 -1.81 10.10 -13.40
N PHE A 202 -2.83 10.87 -13.79
CA PHE A 202 -3.09 12.17 -13.21
C PHE A 202 -4.59 12.49 -13.13
N PHE A 203 -4.94 13.38 -12.23
CA PHE A 203 -6.24 14.03 -12.15
C PHE A 203 -6.06 15.53 -12.35
N SER A 204 -6.87 16.13 -13.26
CA SER A 204 -6.91 17.58 -13.48
C SER A 204 -8.12 18.19 -12.80
N PRO A 205 -7.94 18.98 -11.73
CA PRO A 205 -9.06 19.68 -11.08
C PRO A 205 -9.80 20.66 -12.00
N ARG A 206 -9.06 21.28 -12.93
CA ARG A 206 -9.61 22.23 -13.88
C ARG A 206 -10.54 21.57 -14.89
N LEU A 207 -10.11 20.45 -15.45
CA LEU A 207 -10.86 19.72 -16.47
C LEU A 207 -11.89 18.77 -15.88
N LYS A 208 -11.80 18.46 -14.58
CA LYS A 208 -12.55 17.39 -13.89
C LYS A 208 -12.45 16.06 -14.64
N LYS A 209 -11.24 15.72 -15.03
CA LYS A 209 -10.90 14.52 -15.77
C LYS A 209 -9.74 13.79 -15.12
N GLY A 210 -9.80 12.46 -15.18
CA GLY A 210 -8.69 11.57 -14.85
C GLY A 210 -8.13 10.91 -16.10
N TRP A 211 -6.85 10.56 -16.01
CA TRP A 211 -6.13 9.80 -17.02
C TRP A 211 -5.25 8.75 -16.35
N ILE A 212 -5.24 7.54 -16.93
CA ILE A 212 -4.37 6.44 -16.49
C ILE A 212 -3.79 5.80 -17.73
N VAL A 213 -2.47 5.54 -17.71
CA VAL A 213 -1.80 4.63 -18.64
C VAL A 213 -1.20 3.47 -17.87
N LEU A 214 -1.47 2.25 -18.36
CA LEU A 214 -0.83 1.02 -17.90
C LEU A 214 0.11 0.53 -18.99
N THR A 215 1.23 -0.10 -18.61
CA THR A 215 2.13 -0.79 -19.57
C THR A 215 2.58 -2.12 -18.99
N GLU A 216 3.25 -2.93 -19.81
CA GLU A 216 3.91 -4.16 -19.34
C GLU A 216 5.23 -3.81 -18.64
N GLN A 217 5.74 -4.70 -17.79
CA GLN A 217 7.02 -4.51 -17.10
C GLN A 217 8.14 -4.18 -18.09
N GLY A 218 8.16 -4.84 -19.22
CA GLY A 218 9.21 -4.64 -20.20
C GLY A 218 8.89 -5.24 -21.57
N THR A 219 9.89 -5.19 -22.43
CA THR A 219 9.87 -5.72 -23.77
C THR A 219 11.03 -6.69 -23.97
N ARG A 220 11.23 -7.19 -25.20
CA ARG A 220 12.46 -7.95 -25.52
C ARG A 220 13.77 -7.21 -25.25
N LEU A 221 13.69 -5.87 -25.07
CA LEU A 221 14.84 -5.01 -24.80
C LEU A 221 15.17 -4.83 -23.31
N GLY A 222 14.39 -5.47 -22.42
CA GLY A 222 14.51 -5.34 -20.98
C GLY A 222 13.32 -4.59 -20.36
N ASN A 223 13.48 -4.14 -19.10
CA ASN A 223 12.45 -3.37 -18.42
C ASN A 223 12.13 -2.08 -19.17
N SER A 224 10.86 -1.69 -19.16
CA SER A 224 10.40 -0.40 -19.69
C SER A 224 10.66 0.73 -18.70
N GLY A 225 10.77 1.95 -19.21
CA GLY A 225 10.89 3.16 -18.42
C GLY A 225 9.56 3.91 -18.32
N LEU A 226 9.33 4.54 -17.17
CA LEU A 226 8.25 5.48 -16.92
C LEU A 226 8.87 6.83 -16.61
N SER A 227 8.49 7.88 -17.32
CA SER A 227 8.94 9.22 -16.97
C SER A 227 7.81 10.24 -17.05
N VAL A 228 7.89 11.25 -16.18
CA VAL A 228 7.02 12.42 -16.16
C VAL A 228 7.93 13.65 -16.15
N GLU A 229 7.77 14.53 -17.14
CA GLU A 229 8.61 15.71 -17.28
C GLU A 229 7.75 16.96 -17.56
N GLU A 230 7.86 17.95 -16.70
CA GLU A 230 7.18 19.22 -16.89
C GLU A 230 8.09 20.21 -17.63
N SER A 231 7.51 20.99 -18.53
CA SER A 231 8.21 22.11 -19.18
C SER A 231 8.72 23.12 -18.15
N ALA A 232 9.71 23.93 -18.53
CA ALA A 232 10.30 24.93 -17.64
C ALA A 232 9.28 25.94 -17.10
N ASN A 233 8.28 26.31 -17.89
CA ASN A 233 7.19 27.21 -17.49
C ASN A 233 6.02 26.50 -16.83
N ARG A 234 6.04 25.16 -16.72
CA ARG A 234 4.96 24.32 -16.18
C ARG A 234 3.63 24.42 -16.94
N GLU A 235 3.66 24.79 -18.22
CA GLU A 235 2.46 24.90 -19.08
C GLU A 235 2.22 23.64 -19.91
N SER A 236 3.19 22.70 -19.96
CA SER A 236 3.05 21.37 -20.55
C SER A 236 3.70 20.30 -19.68
N CYS A 237 3.28 19.05 -19.87
CA CYS A 237 3.84 17.89 -19.18
C CYS A 237 3.83 16.68 -20.10
N ASP A 238 4.96 15.98 -20.19
CA ASP A 238 5.13 14.76 -20.96
C ASP A 238 5.12 13.55 -20.02
N PHE A 239 4.23 12.60 -20.28
CA PHE A 239 4.31 11.25 -19.72
C PHE A 239 4.87 10.34 -20.79
N ARG A 240 5.81 9.48 -20.42
CA ARG A 240 6.55 8.67 -21.39
C ARG A 240 6.70 7.23 -20.95
N ILE A 241 6.47 6.30 -21.87
CA ILE A 241 6.87 4.89 -21.77
C ILE A 241 8.04 4.69 -22.73
N SER A 242 9.18 4.21 -22.24
CA SER A 242 10.37 3.92 -23.08
C SER A 242 10.72 2.45 -23.09
N ALA A 243 11.23 1.96 -24.19
CA ALA A 243 11.74 0.62 -24.38
C ALA A 243 13.17 0.68 -24.96
N PRO A 244 14.20 0.31 -24.16
CA PRO A 244 14.17 -0.01 -22.74
C PRO A 244 14.07 1.24 -21.84
N VAL A 245 14.11 1.02 -20.52
CA VAL A 245 14.31 2.11 -19.54
C VAL A 245 15.61 2.84 -19.82
N MET A 246 15.55 4.19 -19.77
CA MET A 246 16.73 5.07 -19.95
C MET A 246 16.65 6.21 -18.96
N ARG A 247 17.35 6.09 -17.83
CA ARG A 247 17.42 7.11 -16.77
C ARG A 247 18.80 7.74 -16.74
N GLN A 248 18.88 9.01 -16.45
CA GLN A 248 20.17 9.65 -16.12
C GLN A 248 20.61 9.26 -14.71
N LEU A 249 19.67 9.32 -13.79
CA LEU A 249 19.88 8.97 -12.39
C LEU A 249 18.89 7.90 -11.96
N ALA A 250 19.40 6.86 -11.34
CA ALA A 250 18.58 5.88 -10.63
C ALA A 250 18.41 6.32 -9.18
N ALA A 251 17.17 6.21 -8.67
CA ALA A 251 16.92 6.41 -7.25
C ALA A 251 17.56 5.27 -6.45
N GLY A 252 18.26 5.63 -5.39
CA GLY A 252 18.78 4.70 -4.39
C GLY A 252 18.00 4.80 -3.09
N PHE A 253 18.58 4.30 -2.01
CA PHE A 253 18.00 4.41 -0.69
C PHE A 253 18.30 5.77 -0.07
N GLY A 254 17.45 6.77 -0.41
CA GLY A 254 17.60 8.16 0.02
C GLY A 254 18.62 8.99 -0.76
N ASP A 255 19.18 8.46 -1.84
CA ASP A 255 20.10 9.14 -2.72
C ASP A 255 19.77 8.91 -4.21
N PHE A 256 20.52 9.60 -5.07
CA PHE A 256 20.50 9.37 -6.51
C PHE A 256 21.92 9.04 -6.99
N ARG A 257 22.04 8.08 -7.89
CA ARG A 257 23.31 7.65 -8.48
C ARG A 257 23.19 7.58 -10.01
N PRO A 258 24.29 7.74 -10.77
CA PRO A 258 24.27 7.49 -12.20
C PRO A 258 23.68 6.11 -12.49
N SER A 259 22.74 6.05 -13.43
CA SER A 259 22.15 4.77 -13.80
C SER A 259 23.12 3.93 -14.64
N GLY A 260 22.87 2.60 -14.66
CA GLY A 260 23.58 1.68 -15.57
C GLY A 260 22.80 1.37 -16.83
N ASP A 261 21.77 2.16 -17.15
CA ASP A 261 20.90 1.92 -18.30
C ASP A 261 21.65 2.07 -19.60
N SER A 262 21.28 1.28 -20.61
CA SER A 262 21.88 1.34 -21.94
C SER A 262 20.84 1.08 -23.02
N ALA A 263 20.89 1.85 -24.08
CA ALA A 263 20.04 1.64 -25.24
C ALA A 263 20.67 0.61 -26.20
N PRO A 264 19.84 -0.17 -26.92
CA PRO A 264 20.32 -1.23 -27.81
C PRO A 264 20.85 -0.67 -29.13
N ASN A 265 21.66 -1.49 -29.81
CA ASN A 265 21.95 -1.34 -31.22
C ASN A 265 20.94 -2.11 -32.05
N TRP A 266 20.60 -1.61 -33.23
CA TRP A 266 19.60 -2.15 -34.14
C TRP A 266 20.19 -2.46 -35.46
N SER A 267 19.74 -3.56 -36.05
CA SER A 267 19.98 -3.95 -37.44
C SER A 267 18.67 -4.05 -38.21
N ALA A 268 18.72 -3.92 -39.54
CA ALA A 268 17.52 -4.05 -40.37
C ALA A 268 16.80 -5.38 -40.10
N GLY A 269 15.49 -5.30 -39.86
CA GLY A 269 14.61 -6.40 -39.44
C GLY A 269 14.37 -6.49 -37.93
N ASP A 270 15.12 -5.77 -37.10
CA ASP A 270 14.84 -5.72 -35.68
C ASP A 270 13.53 -4.95 -35.38
N ALA A 271 12.74 -5.50 -34.45
CA ALA A 271 11.48 -4.89 -34.06
C ALA A 271 11.29 -4.95 -32.55
N VAL A 272 10.54 -4.00 -31.96
CA VAL A 272 10.08 -4.02 -30.57
C VAL A 272 8.59 -3.72 -30.52
N SER A 273 7.87 -4.41 -29.65
CA SER A 273 6.46 -4.09 -29.38
C SER A 273 6.34 -3.52 -27.96
N ILE A 274 5.63 -2.40 -27.84
CA ILE A 274 5.25 -1.76 -26.60
C ILE A 274 3.73 -1.91 -26.47
N ARG A 275 3.28 -2.59 -25.43
CA ARG A 275 1.85 -2.73 -25.14
C ARG A 275 1.47 -1.83 -23.98
N PHE A 276 0.36 -1.11 -24.14
CA PHE A 276 -0.16 -0.21 -23.10
C PHE A 276 -1.69 -0.07 -23.19
N GLN A 277 -2.31 0.32 -22.08
CA GLN A 277 -3.73 0.66 -22.05
C GLN A 277 -3.89 2.09 -21.57
N VAL A 278 -4.82 2.83 -22.19
CA VAL A 278 -5.13 4.23 -21.85
C VAL A 278 -6.58 4.33 -21.41
N PHE A 279 -6.83 4.99 -20.29
CA PHE A 279 -8.16 5.30 -19.76
C PHE A 279 -8.30 6.79 -19.55
N THR A 280 -9.39 7.35 -20.05
CA THR A 280 -9.80 8.74 -19.82
C THR A 280 -11.22 8.73 -19.27
N PHE A 281 -11.48 9.47 -18.21
CA PHE A 281 -12.76 9.42 -17.50
C PHE A 281 -13.05 10.73 -16.78
N ASP A 282 -14.34 10.97 -16.49
CA ASP A 282 -14.76 12.08 -15.64
C ASP A 282 -14.38 11.79 -14.18
N ALA A 283 -13.83 12.78 -13.50
CA ALA A 283 -13.41 12.68 -12.12
C ALA A 283 -13.69 13.99 -11.37
N ASP A 284 -14.41 13.90 -10.26
CA ASP A 284 -14.71 15.06 -9.41
C ASP A 284 -13.59 15.39 -8.42
N GLY A 285 -12.65 14.49 -8.25
CA GLY A 285 -11.51 14.61 -7.32
C GLY A 285 -10.58 13.42 -7.36
N ILE A 286 -9.53 13.48 -6.57
CA ILE A 286 -8.54 12.40 -6.40
C ILE A 286 -9.19 11.05 -6.03
N PRO A 287 -10.24 10.99 -5.16
CA PRO A 287 -10.93 9.74 -4.87
C PRO A 287 -11.44 8.99 -6.11
N ALA A 288 -11.93 9.69 -7.13
CA ALA A 288 -12.40 9.06 -8.35
C ALA A 288 -11.24 8.44 -9.16
N LEU A 289 -10.08 9.11 -9.21
CA LEU A 289 -8.87 8.56 -9.83
C LEU A 289 -8.42 7.27 -9.12
N LEU A 290 -8.39 7.28 -7.78
CA LEU A 290 -7.97 6.11 -7.00
C LEU A 290 -8.91 4.92 -7.23
N GLN A 291 -10.22 5.16 -7.25
CA GLN A 291 -11.22 4.10 -7.50
C GLN A 291 -11.10 3.52 -8.91
N GLU A 292 -10.95 4.37 -9.92
CA GLU A 292 -10.73 3.91 -11.30
C GLU A 292 -9.41 3.13 -11.42
N PHE A 293 -8.33 3.61 -10.78
CA PHE A 293 -7.08 2.88 -10.74
C PHE A 293 -7.26 1.47 -10.15
N MET A 294 -7.94 1.33 -9.01
CA MET A 294 -8.22 0.02 -8.42
C MET A 294 -8.96 -0.90 -9.38
N ASP A 295 -9.87 -0.35 -10.16
CA ASP A 295 -10.68 -1.13 -11.11
C ASP A 295 -9.90 -1.54 -12.36
N VAL A 296 -8.89 -0.76 -12.79
CA VAL A 296 -8.14 -1.04 -14.03
C VAL A 296 -6.75 -1.64 -13.80
N ARG A 297 -6.17 -1.57 -12.59
CA ARG A 297 -4.77 -1.90 -12.29
C ARG A 297 -4.27 -3.26 -12.79
N LYS A 298 -5.16 -4.23 -12.97
CA LYS A 298 -4.88 -5.57 -13.50
C LYS A 298 -5.43 -5.81 -14.90
N SER A 299 -5.99 -4.79 -15.57
CA SER A 299 -6.66 -5.00 -16.85
C SER A 299 -5.70 -5.39 -17.98
N LEU A 300 -4.45 -4.96 -17.91
CA LEU A 300 -3.41 -5.30 -18.89
C LEU A 300 -2.75 -6.65 -18.58
N THR A 301 -2.41 -6.90 -17.33
CA THR A 301 -1.70 -8.12 -16.89
C THR A 301 -2.64 -9.30 -16.63
N GLY A 302 -3.94 -9.04 -16.47
CA GLY A 302 -4.95 -10.05 -16.16
C GLY A 302 -5.03 -10.39 -14.66
N ALA A 303 -5.92 -11.31 -14.33
CA ALA A 303 -6.05 -11.83 -12.98
C ALA A 303 -4.77 -12.59 -12.58
N THR A 304 -4.34 -12.40 -11.35
CA THR A 304 -3.24 -13.17 -10.78
C THR A 304 -3.70 -14.60 -10.50
N THR A 305 -2.77 -15.55 -10.64
CA THR A 305 -2.99 -16.95 -10.25
C THR A 305 -2.00 -17.27 -9.13
N PRO A 306 -2.41 -17.09 -7.87
CA PRO A 306 -1.56 -17.39 -6.73
C PRO A 306 -1.29 -18.90 -6.63
N ARG A 307 -0.22 -19.27 -5.93
CA ARG A 307 0.12 -20.66 -5.66
C ARG A 307 -0.35 -21.09 -4.28
N ASN A 308 -0.90 -22.28 -4.17
CA ASN A 308 -1.19 -22.92 -2.89
C ASN A 308 0.11 -23.53 -2.33
N LEU A 309 0.77 -22.87 -1.40
CA LEU A 309 2.06 -23.29 -0.85
C LEU A 309 1.97 -23.76 0.61
N LEU A 310 1.26 -23.01 1.43
CA LEU A 310 1.32 -23.17 2.87
C LEU A 310 -0.06 -22.90 3.48
N PRO A 311 -0.82 -23.93 3.90
CA PRO A 311 -2.12 -23.74 4.55
C PRO A 311 -2.01 -22.76 5.72
N MET A 312 -3.03 -21.92 5.92
CA MET A 312 -3.08 -20.93 6.99
C MET A 312 -2.84 -21.54 8.38
N SER A 313 -3.35 -22.75 8.62
CA SER A 313 -3.11 -23.48 9.87
C SER A 313 -1.63 -23.87 10.04
N LYS A 314 -0.96 -24.27 8.96
CA LYS A 314 0.48 -24.61 9.01
C LYS A 314 1.33 -23.35 9.15
N LEU A 315 0.96 -22.24 8.50
CA LEU A 315 1.59 -20.94 8.70
C LEU A 315 1.49 -20.51 10.17
N THR A 316 0.30 -20.63 10.77
CA THR A 316 0.09 -20.34 12.20
C THR A 316 1.00 -21.19 13.08
N GLU A 317 1.10 -22.50 12.83
CA GLU A 317 1.95 -23.42 13.59
C GLU A 317 3.43 -22.99 13.55
N VAL A 318 4.00 -22.86 12.34
CA VAL A 318 5.43 -22.58 12.20
C VAL A 318 5.80 -21.16 12.62
N GLY A 319 4.95 -20.16 12.31
CA GLY A 319 5.17 -18.78 12.73
C GLY A 319 5.08 -18.62 14.25
N THR A 320 4.15 -19.32 14.89
CA THR A 320 4.02 -19.34 16.35
C THR A 320 5.26 -19.94 17.01
N ASP A 321 5.86 -20.99 16.44
CA ASP A 321 7.09 -21.57 16.98
C ASP A 321 8.26 -20.58 16.91
N ILE A 322 8.37 -19.78 15.85
CA ILE A 322 9.33 -18.67 15.77
C ILE A 322 9.07 -17.64 16.86
N CYS A 323 7.81 -17.18 17.02
CA CYS A 323 7.46 -16.20 18.05
C CYS A 323 7.76 -16.71 19.45
N ARG A 324 7.47 -17.99 19.76
CA ARG A 324 7.82 -18.62 21.05
C ARG A 324 9.33 -18.59 21.34
N GLY A 325 10.15 -18.79 20.31
CA GLY A 325 11.61 -18.72 20.42
C GLY A 325 12.15 -17.31 20.64
N ASN A 326 11.35 -16.29 20.36
CA ASN A 326 11.73 -14.88 20.53
C ASN A 326 11.43 -14.32 21.92
N PHE A 327 10.75 -15.06 22.81
CA PHE A 327 10.50 -14.59 24.18
C PHE A 327 11.81 -14.55 24.98
N THR A 328 12.10 -13.40 25.58
CA THR A 328 13.37 -13.15 26.27
C THR A 328 13.20 -12.38 27.56
N GLU A 329 14.24 -12.43 28.40
CA GLU A 329 14.36 -11.63 29.61
C GLU A 329 15.61 -10.75 29.53
N THR A 330 15.44 -9.45 29.78
CA THR A 330 16.53 -8.46 29.80
C THR A 330 16.45 -7.63 31.07
N LYS A 331 17.35 -6.67 31.25
CA LYS A 331 17.23 -5.72 32.38
C LYS A 331 16.02 -4.79 32.24
N ALA A 332 15.54 -4.57 31.02
CA ALA A 332 14.35 -3.78 30.77
C ALA A 332 13.09 -4.49 31.27
N GLY A 333 12.95 -5.77 30.95
CA GLY A 333 11.78 -6.59 31.27
C GLY A 333 11.78 -7.91 30.51
N LYS A 334 10.62 -8.57 30.47
CA LYS A 334 10.35 -9.77 29.72
C LYS A 334 9.42 -9.46 28.56
N TYR A 335 9.79 -9.84 27.37
CA TYR A 335 9.04 -9.55 26.15
C TYR A 335 9.44 -10.44 24.97
N TYR A 336 8.63 -10.45 23.92
CA TYR A 336 8.99 -11.02 22.64
C TYR A 336 9.88 -10.03 21.86
N LEU A 337 11.03 -10.52 21.35
CA LEU A 337 11.97 -9.69 20.60
C LEU A 337 11.32 -9.10 19.33
N PRO A 338 11.50 -7.79 19.08
CA PRO A 338 10.89 -7.14 17.92
C PRO A 338 11.66 -7.34 16.62
N GLU A 339 12.99 -7.22 16.70
CA GLU A 339 13.90 -7.20 15.55
C GLU A 339 15.25 -7.82 15.86
N ASN A 340 16.27 -7.47 15.09
CA ASN A 340 17.65 -7.96 15.22
C ASN A 340 18.37 -7.55 16.50
N SER A 341 17.73 -6.84 17.41
CA SER A 341 18.33 -6.39 18.66
C SER A 341 17.54 -6.94 19.85
N ASN A 342 18.18 -6.93 21.02
CA ASN A 342 17.50 -7.24 22.27
C ASN A 342 16.73 -6.04 22.85
N ASP A 343 16.75 -4.90 22.19
CA ASP A 343 16.02 -3.72 22.60
C ASP A 343 14.53 -3.88 22.25
N PHE A 344 13.66 -3.27 23.02
CA PHE A 344 12.23 -3.40 22.84
C PHE A 344 11.63 -2.20 22.11
N GLN A 345 10.81 -2.47 21.13
CA GLN A 345 9.99 -1.49 20.43
C GLN A 345 8.52 -1.77 20.70
N LEU A 346 7.74 -0.73 20.99
CA LEU A 346 6.34 -0.82 21.29
C LEU A 346 5.51 -0.44 20.06
N GLY A 347 4.46 -1.18 19.75
CA GLY A 347 3.67 -0.99 18.54
C GLY A 347 4.49 -1.24 17.26
N TRP A 348 3.97 -0.88 16.12
CA TRP A 348 4.61 -0.96 14.79
C TRP A 348 5.18 -2.34 14.47
N VAL A 349 6.39 -2.66 14.88
CA VAL A 349 7.08 -3.92 14.53
C VAL A 349 7.01 -4.98 15.61
N SER A 350 6.46 -4.71 16.78
CA SER A 350 6.53 -5.64 17.91
C SER A 350 5.40 -5.50 18.93
N GLY A 351 5.73 -4.93 20.08
CA GLY A 351 4.93 -4.97 21.28
C GLY A 351 3.44 -4.68 21.07
N MET A 352 2.56 -5.46 21.67
CA MET A 352 1.11 -5.52 21.51
C MET A 352 0.65 -6.27 20.24
N ILE A 353 1.36 -6.20 19.13
CA ILE A 353 0.96 -6.85 17.88
C ILE A 353 1.34 -8.31 17.91
N ASN A 354 2.59 -8.61 18.29
CA ASN A 354 3.09 -9.99 18.41
C ASN A 354 2.49 -10.76 19.59
N THR A 355 2.01 -10.07 20.63
CA THR A 355 1.35 -10.72 21.79
C THR A 355 -0.10 -11.11 21.52
N TYR A 356 -0.81 -10.39 20.67
CA TYR A 356 -2.22 -10.67 20.37
C TYR A 356 -2.46 -12.06 19.75
N PRO A 357 -1.74 -12.49 18.69
CA PRO A 357 -1.92 -13.84 18.15
C PRO A 357 -1.52 -14.93 19.15
N MET A 358 -0.56 -14.68 20.06
CA MET A 358 -0.19 -15.63 21.10
C MET A 358 -1.34 -15.85 22.10
N LEU A 359 -2.14 -14.83 22.41
CA LEU A 359 -3.38 -15.00 23.17
C LEU A 359 -4.44 -15.79 22.40
N ALA A 360 -4.51 -15.62 21.08
CA ALA A 360 -5.51 -16.32 20.26
C ALA A 360 -5.35 -17.85 20.30
N LEU A 361 -4.14 -18.37 20.55
CA LEU A 361 -3.87 -19.79 20.73
C LEU A 361 -4.59 -20.39 21.95
N ASN A 362 -5.01 -19.58 22.90
CA ASN A 362 -5.62 -19.97 24.17
C ASN A 362 -4.74 -20.92 25.00
N ASP A 363 -3.43 -20.83 24.87
CA ASP A 363 -2.41 -21.58 25.62
C ASP A 363 -2.11 -20.88 26.94
N GLU A 364 -1.97 -21.65 28.05
CA GLU A 364 -1.75 -21.08 29.38
C GLU A 364 -0.35 -20.47 29.52
N THR A 365 0.66 -21.10 28.93
CA THR A 365 2.04 -20.61 28.98
C THR A 365 2.17 -19.29 28.23
N GLU A 366 1.60 -19.24 27.01
CA GLU A 366 1.65 -18.03 26.19
C GLU A 366 0.83 -16.90 26.82
N ARG A 367 -0.31 -17.20 27.41
CA ARG A 367 -1.08 -16.23 28.19
C ARG A 367 -0.28 -15.65 29.36
N GLY A 368 0.52 -16.49 30.03
CA GLY A 368 1.43 -16.05 31.10
C GLY A 368 2.53 -15.10 30.58
N ARG A 369 3.18 -15.45 29.46
CA ARG A 369 4.21 -14.62 28.80
C ARG A 369 3.66 -13.27 28.33
N VAL A 370 2.50 -13.30 27.70
CA VAL A 370 1.81 -12.08 27.29
C VAL A 370 1.48 -11.19 28.48
N ALA A 371 1.02 -11.78 29.60
CA ALA A 371 0.75 -11.01 30.81
C ALA A 371 2.02 -10.36 31.40
N GLU A 372 3.17 -11.04 31.35
CA GLU A 372 4.46 -10.47 31.75
C GLU A 372 4.87 -9.29 30.86
N GLU A 373 4.68 -9.40 29.55
CA GLU A 373 4.99 -8.30 28.61
C GLU A 373 4.03 -7.12 28.78
N LEU A 374 2.72 -7.35 28.92
CA LEU A 374 1.74 -6.28 29.18
C LEU A 374 2.02 -5.57 30.52
N ASP A 375 2.41 -6.31 31.57
CA ASP A 375 2.82 -5.71 32.86
C ASP A 375 4.04 -4.81 32.68
N PHE A 376 5.04 -5.28 31.94
CA PHE A 376 6.25 -4.51 31.62
C PHE A 376 5.89 -3.22 30.86
N ILE A 377 5.11 -3.31 29.80
CA ILE A 377 4.71 -2.17 28.98
C ILE A 377 3.93 -1.15 29.83
N CYS A 378 2.86 -1.58 30.48
CA CYS A 378 1.95 -0.68 31.19
C CYS A 378 2.57 -0.07 32.45
N SER A 379 3.56 -0.74 33.09
CA SER A 379 4.21 -0.21 34.29
C SER A 379 5.44 0.66 34.00
N ARG A 380 6.11 0.49 32.84
CA ARG A 380 7.40 1.14 32.58
C ARG A 380 7.44 2.08 31.40
N MET A 381 6.54 1.91 30.43
CA MET A 381 6.65 2.66 29.17
C MET A 381 5.62 3.77 29.02
N GLN A 382 4.72 3.97 29.97
CA GLN A 382 3.74 5.07 29.90
C GLN A 382 4.31 6.34 30.54
N GLY A 383 4.28 7.44 29.79
CA GLY A 383 4.64 8.78 30.28
C GLY A 383 3.50 9.46 31.02
N ARG A 384 3.79 10.57 31.71
CA ARG A 384 2.82 11.29 32.56
C ARG A 384 1.61 11.84 31.83
N SER A 385 1.74 12.10 30.53
CA SER A 385 0.60 12.56 29.73
C SER A 385 -0.41 11.44 29.39
N GLY A 386 -0.05 10.17 29.61
CA GLY A 386 -0.81 8.99 29.20
C GLY A 386 -0.32 8.37 27.88
N PHE A 387 0.50 9.07 27.08
CA PHE A 387 1.17 8.49 25.93
C PHE A 387 2.32 7.59 26.36
N PHE A 388 2.67 6.63 25.48
CA PHE A 388 3.75 5.69 25.73
C PHE A 388 5.03 6.12 25.01
N PHE A 389 6.17 5.80 25.61
CA PHE A 389 7.46 5.79 24.95
C PHE A 389 7.53 4.64 23.95
N GLY A 390 8.07 4.89 22.79
CA GLY A 390 8.09 3.91 21.70
C GLY A 390 9.26 2.93 21.73
N TYR A 391 10.31 3.20 22.53
CA TYR A 391 11.55 2.45 22.52
C TYR A 391 12.23 2.42 23.88
N ILE A 392 12.69 1.23 24.29
CA ILE A 392 13.52 1.03 25.48
C ILE A 392 14.66 0.06 25.17
N SER A 393 15.89 0.41 25.52
CA SER A 393 17.03 -0.46 25.33
C SER A 393 17.00 -1.66 26.30
N SER A 394 17.68 -2.74 25.96
CA SER A 394 17.76 -3.96 26.78
C SER A 394 18.37 -3.74 28.18
N ASP A 395 19.12 -2.66 28.38
CA ASP A 395 19.60 -2.23 29.71
C ASP A 395 18.61 -1.37 30.48
N GLY A 396 17.44 -1.06 29.93
CA GLY A 396 16.34 -0.39 30.61
C GLY A 396 16.31 1.12 30.44
N GLU A 397 17.07 1.68 29.49
CA GLU A 397 17.03 3.10 29.14
C GLU A 397 15.93 3.38 28.13
N ILE A 398 15.03 4.31 28.43
CA ILE A 398 14.08 4.87 27.46
C ILE A 398 14.85 5.79 26.51
N ARG A 399 14.69 5.58 25.20
CA ARG A 399 15.34 6.38 24.16
C ARG A 399 14.33 7.09 23.28
N SER A 400 14.74 8.24 22.77
CA SER A 400 13.96 9.00 21.79
C SER A 400 13.99 8.33 20.42
N GLU A 401 12.85 8.28 19.75
CA GLU A 401 12.76 7.76 18.37
C GLU A 401 13.16 8.81 17.32
N LYS A 402 13.07 10.09 17.69
CA LYS A 402 13.72 11.20 16.98
C LYS A 402 14.41 12.09 18.00
N SER A 403 15.53 12.64 17.62
CA SER A 403 16.27 13.55 18.49
C SER A 403 16.73 14.77 17.70
N HIS A 404 16.80 15.88 18.39
CA HIS A 404 17.40 17.11 17.85
C HIS A 404 18.15 17.81 19.00
N PRO A 405 19.35 18.35 18.79
CA PRO A 405 20.11 19.00 19.87
C PRO A 405 19.36 20.11 20.60
N ASP A 406 18.57 20.89 19.86
CA ASP A 406 17.79 22.00 20.43
C ASP A 406 16.48 21.53 21.11
N PHE A 407 16.07 20.27 20.89
CA PHE A 407 14.80 19.69 21.38
C PHE A 407 15.07 18.34 22.07
N PRO A 408 15.66 18.35 23.28
CA PRO A 408 16.17 17.16 23.95
C PRO A 408 15.08 16.27 24.56
N ALA A 409 13.81 16.66 24.54
CA ALA A 409 12.72 15.85 25.08
C ALA A 409 12.63 14.51 24.34
N VAL A 410 12.39 13.43 25.09
CA VAL A 410 12.15 12.11 24.50
C VAL A 410 10.86 12.14 23.69
N GLN A 411 10.95 11.77 22.43
CA GLN A 411 9.84 11.76 21.49
C GLN A 411 9.49 10.32 21.10
N ALA A 412 8.21 10.06 20.98
CA ALA A 412 7.65 8.78 20.56
C ALA A 412 6.78 8.96 19.33
N MET A 413 6.76 7.95 18.48
CA MET A 413 5.86 7.93 17.30
C MET A 413 4.40 7.87 17.72
N VAL A 414 3.60 8.75 17.15
CA VAL A 414 2.14 8.76 17.34
C VAL A 414 1.53 7.47 16.78
N ARG A 415 2.06 6.95 15.65
CA ARG A 415 1.61 5.69 15.07
C ARG A 415 1.68 4.55 16.11
N LYS A 416 2.81 4.38 16.81
CA LYS A 416 2.97 3.35 17.83
C LYS A 416 1.92 3.48 18.94
N ASN A 417 1.62 4.69 19.37
CA ASN A 417 0.60 4.96 20.37
C ASN A 417 -0.82 4.63 19.87
N GLY A 418 -1.10 4.87 18.59
CA GLY A 418 -2.34 4.44 17.95
C GLY A 418 -2.50 2.92 17.92
N ASP A 419 -1.44 2.21 17.53
CA ASP A 419 -1.38 0.75 17.55
C ASP A 419 -1.62 0.19 18.97
N ILE A 420 -0.93 0.76 19.99
CA ILE A 420 -1.09 0.32 21.38
C ILE A 420 -2.55 0.39 21.82
N LEU A 421 -3.22 1.51 21.56
CA LEU A 421 -4.62 1.65 21.99
C LEU A 421 -5.52 0.62 21.32
N PHE A 422 -5.35 0.43 20.02
CA PHE A 422 -6.12 -0.53 19.22
C PHE A 422 -5.90 -1.97 19.71
N TRP A 423 -4.63 -2.38 19.79
CA TRP A 423 -4.29 -3.76 20.14
C TRP A 423 -4.55 -4.07 21.62
N LEU A 424 -4.31 -3.15 22.53
CA LEU A 424 -4.56 -3.38 23.96
C LEU A 424 -6.06 -3.63 24.24
N ILE A 425 -6.95 -2.88 23.61
CA ILE A 425 -8.39 -3.16 23.72
C ILE A 425 -8.74 -4.53 23.08
N LYS A 426 -8.14 -4.87 21.93
CA LYS A 426 -8.33 -6.22 21.34
C LYS A 426 -7.86 -7.33 22.29
N HIS A 427 -6.76 -7.15 23.04
CA HIS A 427 -6.33 -8.13 24.06
C HIS A 427 -7.40 -8.32 25.13
N PHE A 428 -8.03 -7.25 25.60
CA PHE A 428 -9.13 -7.36 26.58
C PHE A 428 -10.34 -8.08 26.00
N MET A 429 -10.66 -7.81 24.74
CA MET A 429 -11.78 -8.44 24.05
C MET A 429 -11.56 -9.94 23.86
N ILE A 430 -10.36 -10.37 23.43
CA ILE A 430 -10.09 -11.79 23.20
C ILE A 430 -10.03 -12.58 24.51
N LEU A 431 -9.42 -12.03 25.58
CA LEU A 431 -9.43 -12.64 26.92
C LEU A 431 -10.85 -12.84 27.43
N LYS A 432 -11.75 -11.85 27.26
CA LYS A 432 -13.16 -11.97 27.63
C LYS A 432 -13.88 -13.01 26.79
N ALA A 433 -13.64 -13.04 25.49
CA ALA A 433 -14.27 -14.00 24.58
C ALA A 433 -13.86 -15.45 24.84
N GLN A 434 -12.63 -15.67 25.30
CA GLN A 434 -12.11 -16.98 25.71
C GLN A 434 -12.52 -17.39 27.14
N GLY A 435 -13.27 -16.57 27.86
CA GLY A 435 -13.67 -16.84 29.25
C GLY A 435 -12.60 -16.44 30.29
N HIS A 436 -11.52 -15.79 29.89
CA HIS A 436 -10.43 -15.35 30.76
C HIS A 436 -10.53 -13.86 31.13
N GLY A 437 -11.72 -13.27 31.17
CA GLY A 437 -11.93 -11.86 31.48
C GLY A 437 -11.33 -11.41 32.82
N ALA A 438 -11.25 -12.31 33.81
CA ALA A 438 -10.61 -12.03 35.09
C ALA A 438 -9.07 -11.90 35.03
N ALA A 439 -8.46 -12.29 33.92
CA ALA A 439 -7.01 -12.08 33.67
C ALA A 439 -6.68 -10.65 33.20
N VAL A 440 -7.67 -9.85 32.80
CA VAL A 440 -7.47 -8.44 32.47
C VAL A 440 -7.18 -7.68 33.75
N LYS A 441 -5.97 -7.10 33.85
CA LYS A 441 -5.51 -6.39 35.06
C LYS A 441 -5.95 -4.94 35.05
N GLU A 442 -6.28 -4.41 36.23
CA GLU A 442 -6.61 -2.99 36.40
C GLU A 442 -5.51 -2.06 35.85
N LEU A 443 -4.23 -2.43 36.03
CA LEU A 443 -3.10 -1.69 35.47
C LEU A 443 -3.23 -1.51 33.95
N TRP A 444 -3.63 -2.54 33.21
CA TRP A 444 -3.77 -2.49 31.76
C TRP A 444 -4.97 -1.65 31.34
N GLU A 445 -6.10 -1.79 32.06
CA GLU A 445 -7.29 -0.98 31.80
C GLU A 445 -7.04 0.51 32.08
N LEU A 446 -6.33 0.85 33.17
CA LEU A 446 -5.93 2.23 33.48
C LEU A 446 -5.00 2.79 32.39
N ALA A 447 -4.00 2.00 31.95
CA ALA A 447 -3.07 2.43 30.91
C ALA A 447 -3.79 2.70 29.57
N ALA A 448 -4.72 1.84 29.17
CA ALA A 448 -5.54 2.04 27.98
C ALA A 448 -6.47 3.25 28.10
N HIS A 449 -7.09 3.43 29.26
CA HIS A 449 -7.95 4.58 29.55
C HIS A 449 -7.18 5.90 29.46
N ASP A 450 -6.00 5.98 30.07
CA ASP A 450 -5.18 7.18 30.10
C ASP A 450 -4.64 7.53 28.70
N LEU A 451 -4.31 6.51 27.89
CA LEU A 451 -3.90 6.71 26.49
C LEU A 451 -5.08 7.25 25.65
N ALA A 452 -6.28 6.68 25.77
CA ALA A 452 -7.47 7.19 25.07
C ALA A 452 -7.81 8.63 25.49
N ALA A 453 -7.69 8.93 26.80
CA ALA A 453 -7.86 10.28 27.32
C ALA A 453 -6.76 11.23 26.79
N ALA A 454 -5.52 10.76 26.64
CA ALA A 454 -4.41 11.54 26.07
C ALA A 454 -4.70 11.91 24.62
N PHE A 455 -5.05 10.96 23.75
CA PHE A 455 -5.46 11.25 22.38
C PHE A 455 -6.64 12.24 22.31
N THR A 456 -7.62 12.07 23.18
CA THR A 456 -8.77 12.98 23.24
C THR A 456 -8.35 14.41 23.60
N ARG A 457 -7.44 14.60 24.56
CA ARG A 457 -6.92 15.93 24.92
C ARG A 457 -6.12 16.54 23.77
N THR A 458 -5.20 15.77 23.18
CA THR A 458 -4.38 16.22 22.05
C THR A 458 -5.25 16.65 20.87
N TRP A 459 -6.28 15.88 20.53
CA TRP A 459 -7.23 16.27 19.48
C TRP A 459 -7.92 17.60 19.78
N ARG A 460 -8.44 17.77 20.99
CA ARG A 460 -9.14 18.99 21.39
C ARG A 460 -8.24 20.21 21.45
N GLU A 461 -6.97 20.04 21.77
CA GLU A 461 -6.00 21.11 21.90
C GLU A 461 -5.40 21.50 20.55
N TYR A 462 -4.98 20.54 19.75
CA TYR A 462 -4.20 20.78 18.52
C TYR A 462 -5.00 20.56 17.24
N GLY A 463 -6.07 19.77 17.23
CA GLY A 463 -6.86 19.43 16.05
C GLY A 463 -6.18 18.41 15.11
N GLU A 464 -5.07 17.80 15.52
CA GLU A 464 -4.39 16.69 14.88
C GLU A 464 -3.61 15.88 15.92
N PHE A 465 -3.06 14.72 15.54
CA PHE A 465 -2.20 13.91 16.41
C PHE A 465 -0.71 14.07 16.14
N GLY A 466 -0.34 14.61 14.95
CA GLY A 466 1.05 14.77 14.55
C GLY A 466 1.72 13.43 14.16
N GLN A 467 3.06 13.47 14.07
CA GLN A 467 3.91 12.32 13.79
C GLN A 467 4.67 11.85 15.02
N TYR A 468 5.27 12.78 15.74
CA TYR A 468 5.98 12.54 16.99
C TYR A 468 5.37 13.38 18.12
N ILE A 469 5.30 12.76 19.30
CA ILE A 469 4.74 13.36 20.51
C ILE A 469 5.73 13.18 21.66
N VAL A 470 5.67 14.08 22.65
CA VAL A 470 6.45 13.97 23.88
C VAL A 470 5.60 13.24 24.94
N PRO A 471 5.89 11.96 25.29
CA PRO A 471 5.06 11.21 26.23
C PRO A 471 4.93 11.82 27.61
N GLU A 472 5.91 12.60 28.06
CA GLU A 472 5.87 13.28 29.34
C GLU A 472 4.88 14.45 29.41
N THR A 473 4.70 15.18 28.29
CA THR A 473 3.88 16.40 28.29
C THR A 473 2.60 16.27 27.44
N GLY A 474 2.60 15.40 26.44
CA GLY A 474 1.53 15.28 25.46
C GLY A 474 1.61 16.30 24.31
N GLU A 475 2.71 17.09 24.24
CA GLU A 475 2.93 18.06 23.19
C GLU A 475 3.30 17.35 21.88
N ILE A 476 2.76 17.81 20.75
CA ILE A 476 3.15 17.35 19.43
C ILE A 476 4.51 17.95 19.09
N ALA A 477 5.50 17.10 18.89
CA ALA A 477 6.84 17.52 18.49
C ALA A 477 6.94 17.76 16.98
N VAL A 478 6.33 16.91 16.15
CA VAL A 478 6.31 17.04 14.68
C VAL A 478 4.88 16.90 14.17
N TYR A 479 4.43 17.89 13.41
CA TYR A 479 3.06 18.04 12.92
C TYR A 479 2.91 17.49 11.47
N ASN A 480 1.71 17.63 10.92
CA ASN A 480 1.39 17.45 9.49
C ASN A 480 1.61 16.05 8.92
N SER A 481 1.39 14.99 9.70
CA SER A 481 1.51 13.60 9.29
C SER A 481 0.20 12.85 9.41
N SER A 482 0.06 11.76 8.65
CA SER A 482 -1.02 10.78 8.81
C SER A 482 -0.64 9.67 9.81
N ALA A 483 0.49 9.77 10.52
CA ALA A 483 0.94 8.73 11.45
C ALA A 483 -0.09 8.36 12.53
N GLY A 484 -0.96 9.29 12.90
CA GLY A 484 -2.06 9.05 13.83
C GLY A 484 -3.33 8.44 13.22
N ALA A 485 -3.32 8.02 11.96
CA ALA A 485 -4.52 7.58 11.25
C ALA A 485 -5.17 6.29 11.81
N ILE A 486 -4.43 5.45 12.54
CA ILE A 486 -4.96 4.29 13.26
C ILE A 486 -5.57 4.64 14.62
N ALA A 487 -5.19 5.77 15.21
CA ALA A 487 -5.65 6.16 16.55
C ALA A 487 -7.20 6.26 16.66
N PRO A 488 -7.95 6.75 15.64
CA PRO A 488 -9.39 6.76 15.69
C PRO A 488 -10.02 5.37 15.80
N ALA A 489 -9.42 4.32 15.20
CA ALA A 489 -9.85 2.93 15.39
C ALA A 489 -9.72 2.53 16.88
N GLY A 490 -8.54 2.78 17.48
CA GLY A 490 -8.30 2.53 18.90
C GLY A 490 -9.26 3.30 19.80
N LEU A 491 -9.53 4.57 19.49
CA LEU A 491 -10.51 5.39 20.23
C LEU A 491 -11.95 4.85 20.11
N ALA A 492 -12.35 4.34 18.93
CA ALA A 492 -13.68 3.75 18.75
C ALA A 492 -13.84 2.45 19.58
N LEU A 493 -12.81 1.59 19.58
CA LEU A 493 -12.80 0.40 20.42
C LEU A 493 -12.82 0.76 21.92
N ALA A 494 -12.00 1.73 22.34
CA ALA A 494 -11.94 2.19 23.72
C ALA A 494 -13.25 2.86 24.16
N ALA A 495 -13.90 3.63 23.27
CA ALA A 495 -15.20 4.25 23.53
C ALA A 495 -16.28 3.23 23.88
N GLU A 496 -16.34 2.14 23.13
CA GLU A 496 -17.26 1.03 23.41
C GLU A 496 -16.89 0.30 24.71
N TYR A 497 -15.60 -0.05 24.86
CA TYR A 497 -15.13 -0.80 26.02
C TYR A 497 -15.35 -0.07 27.34
N PHE A 498 -15.01 1.22 27.42
CA PHE A 498 -15.12 2.07 28.60
C PHE A 498 -16.44 2.86 28.69
N ARG A 499 -17.35 2.68 27.71
CA ARG A 499 -18.62 3.40 27.60
C ARG A 499 -18.44 4.92 27.61
N ARG A 500 -17.55 5.42 26.76
CA ARG A 500 -17.16 6.82 26.63
C ARG A 500 -17.53 7.39 25.24
N PRO A 501 -18.79 7.83 25.06
CA PRO A 501 -19.27 8.34 23.77
C PRO A 501 -18.52 9.60 23.30
N ASP A 502 -17.91 10.37 24.22
CA ASP A 502 -17.07 11.51 23.88
C ASP A 502 -15.77 11.11 23.15
N TRP A 503 -15.23 9.92 23.39
CA TRP A 503 -14.10 9.36 22.65
C TRP A 503 -14.50 8.92 21.24
N LEU A 504 -15.72 8.37 21.09
CA LEU A 504 -16.23 8.04 19.75
C LEU A 504 -16.41 9.30 18.88
N THR A 505 -16.87 10.41 19.50
CA THR A 505 -16.95 11.70 18.80
C THR A 505 -15.58 12.16 18.30
N VAL A 506 -14.53 12.05 19.12
CA VAL A 506 -13.15 12.39 18.72
C VAL A 506 -12.66 11.44 17.62
N ALA A 507 -12.97 10.15 17.71
CA ALA A 507 -12.65 9.18 16.67
C ALA A 507 -13.26 9.55 15.31
N GLU A 508 -14.55 9.91 15.29
CA GLU A 508 -15.23 10.35 14.07
C GLU A 508 -14.63 11.66 13.50
N GLU A 509 -14.42 12.66 14.36
CA GLU A 509 -13.86 13.95 13.94
C GLU A 509 -12.44 13.82 13.39
N SER A 510 -11.59 13.03 14.03
CA SER A 510 -10.21 12.85 13.60
C SER A 510 -10.10 11.96 12.35
N ALA A 511 -10.94 10.94 12.20
CA ALA A 511 -11.01 10.15 10.99
C ALA A 511 -11.45 10.99 9.77
N GLU A 512 -12.47 11.85 9.95
CA GLU A 512 -12.90 12.76 8.89
C GLU A 512 -11.79 13.73 8.50
N PHE A 513 -11.07 14.29 9.48
CA PHE A 513 -9.94 15.17 9.22
C PHE A 513 -8.84 14.51 8.38
N TYR A 514 -8.44 13.26 8.70
CA TYR A 514 -7.44 12.54 7.89
C TYR A 514 -7.97 12.24 6.50
N TYR A 515 -9.25 11.89 6.36
CA TYR A 515 -9.85 11.68 5.05
C TYR A 515 -9.80 12.95 4.20
N GLU A 516 -10.29 14.07 4.72
CA GLU A 516 -10.38 15.33 3.98
C GLU A 516 -9.00 15.94 3.68
N ARG A 517 -8.10 15.98 4.66
CA ARG A 517 -6.76 16.56 4.48
C ARG A 517 -5.87 15.70 3.61
N ASP A 518 -5.82 14.39 3.88
CA ASP A 518 -4.80 13.54 3.33
C ASP A 518 -5.28 12.77 2.10
N VAL A 519 -6.49 12.19 2.12
CA VAL A 519 -6.98 11.37 1.01
C VAL A 519 -7.57 12.23 -0.10
N THR A 520 -8.48 13.17 0.25
CA THR A 520 -9.17 13.97 -0.79
C THR A 520 -8.33 15.14 -1.29
N SER A 521 -7.56 15.80 -0.39
CA SER A 521 -6.80 17.00 -0.77
C SER A 521 -5.38 16.69 -1.22
N ARG A 522 -4.64 15.80 -0.49
CA ARG A 522 -3.26 15.44 -0.79
C ARG A 522 -3.15 14.22 -1.69
N GLY A 523 -4.10 13.29 -1.63
CA GLY A 523 -4.13 12.06 -2.39
C GLY A 523 -3.17 10.99 -1.89
N PHE A 524 -2.70 11.09 -0.64
CA PHE A 524 -1.89 10.07 0.02
C PHE A 524 -1.97 10.18 1.55
N THR A 525 -1.54 9.11 2.21
CA THR A 525 -1.28 9.05 3.64
C THR A 525 0.17 8.67 3.87
N GLY A 526 0.81 9.18 4.95
CA GLY A 526 2.23 8.90 5.17
C GLY A 526 2.76 9.29 6.54
N GLY A 527 3.99 8.83 6.82
CA GLY A 527 4.76 9.15 8.01
C GLY A 527 4.59 8.15 9.16
N ALA A 528 4.10 6.92 8.89
CA ALA A 528 3.99 5.87 9.92
C ALA A 528 5.27 5.08 10.16
N CYS A 529 6.16 4.99 9.17
CA CYS A 529 7.41 4.27 9.34
C CYS A 529 8.44 5.16 10.08
N ALA A 530 9.21 4.56 11.01
CA ALA A 530 10.24 5.30 11.75
C ALA A 530 11.44 5.70 10.88
N ASP A 531 11.67 4.96 9.81
CA ASP A 531 12.84 5.03 8.95
C ASP A 531 12.69 5.98 7.75
N ILE A 532 11.52 6.55 7.57
CA ILE A 532 11.23 7.58 6.56
C ILE A 532 10.86 8.91 7.22
N SER A 533 10.74 9.96 6.44
CA SER A 533 10.20 11.24 6.91
C SER A 533 8.66 11.21 6.92
N GLN A 534 8.01 12.16 6.27
CA GLN A 534 6.55 12.16 6.10
C GLN A 534 6.15 11.65 4.71
N ASP A 535 6.94 10.75 4.18
CA ASP A 535 6.71 10.12 2.89
C ASP A 535 5.37 9.37 2.88
N ALA A 536 4.80 9.25 1.68
CA ALA A 536 3.67 8.38 1.48
C ALA A 536 4.04 6.91 1.78
N ASP A 537 3.19 6.20 2.52
CA ASP A 537 3.42 4.82 2.91
C ASP A 537 2.14 3.97 2.93
N SER A 538 2.32 2.67 2.80
CA SER A 538 1.24 1.69 2.85
C SER A 538 0.63 1.55 4.25
N GLU A 539 1.42 1.71 5.29
CA GLU A 539 1.01 1.44 6.67
C GLU A 539 -0.05 2.42 7.15
N THR A 540 0.12 3.73 6.87
CA THR A 540 -0.94 4.71 7.15
C THR A 540 -2.17 4.49 6.27
N ALA A 541 -1.97 4.02 5.02
CA ALA A 541 -3.10 3.74 4.14
C ALA A 541 -3.98 2.61 4.70
N PHE A 542 -3.40 1.50 5.09
CA PHE A 542 -4.13 0.39 5.70
C PHE A 542 -4.64 0.72 7.11
N GLY A 543 -3.88 1.49 7.91
CA GLY A 543 -4.31 1.95 9.23
C GLY A 543 -5.55 2.86 9.18
N LEU A 544 -5.65 3.74 8.18
CA LEU A 544 -6.85 4.56 7.99
C LEU A 544 -8.05 3.74 7.49
N LEU A 545 -7.81 2.68 6.70
CA LEU A 545 -8.87 1.75 6.30
C LEU A 545 -9.43 1.00 7.52
N GLU A 546 -8.57 0.54 8.44
CA GLU A 546 -9.00 -0.04 9.72
C GLU A 546 -9.85 0.96 10.50
N THR A 547 -9.45 2.21 10.55
CA THR A 547 -10.22 3.29 11.22
C THR A 547 -11.63 3.40 10.65
N PHE A 548 -11.80 3.45 9.33
CA PHE A 548 -13.13 3.56 8.72
C PHE A 548 -13.99 2.33 8.99
N MET A 549 -13.41 1.13 8.97
CA MET A 549 -14.13 -0.10 9.25
C MET A 549 -14.51 -0.23 10.73
N ALA A 550 -13.65 0.21 11.65
CA ALA A 550 -13.97 0.30 13.08
C ALA A 550 -15.12 1.28 13.34
N LEU A 551 -15.08 2.47 12.73
CA LEU A 551 -16.15 3.46 12.84
C LEU A 551 -17.47 2.95 12.23
N TYR A 552 -17.43 2.26 11.10
CA TYR A 552 -18.62 1.59 10.56
C TYR A 552 -19.19 0.58 11.56
N GLN A 553 -18.32 -0.23 12.17
CA GLN A 553 -18.73 -1.24 13.14
C GLN A 553 -19.47 -0.63 14.34
N TYR A 554 -18.98 0.46 14.90
CA TYR A 554 -19.53 1.02 16.15
C TYR A 554 -20.59 2.11 15.94
N THR A 555 -20.67 2.71 14.74
CA THR A 555 -21.66 3.75 14.45
C THR A 555 -22.79 3.29 13.51
N GLY A 556 -22.53 2.27 12.68
CA GLY A 556 -23.45 1.82 11.63
C GLY A 556 -23.64 2.80 10.47
N LYS A 557 -22.88 3.91 10.42
CA LYS A 557 -23.00 4.94 9.39
C LYS A 557 -22.40 4.49 8.07
N SER A 558 -23.20 4.41 7.01
CA SER A 558 -22.74 4.01 5.66
C SER A 558 -21.70 4.93 5.06
N SER A 559 -21.64 6.20 5.51
CA SER A 559 -20.60 7.14 5.08
C SER A 559 -19.17 6.60 5.34
N TRP A 560 -18.96 5.82 6.40
CA TRP A 560 -17.68 5.20 6.66
C TRP A 560 -17.34 4.10 5.67
N LEU A 561 -18.34 3.37 5.13
CA LEU A 561 -18.12 2.43 4.03
C LEU A 561 -17.72 3.16 2.74
N ASP A 562 -18.30 4.32 2.45
CA ASP A 562 -17.92 5.08 1.26
C ASP A 562 -16.47 5.58 1.35
N ARG A 563 -16.04 6.04 2.53
CA ARG A 563 -14.63 6.39 2.77
C ARG A 563 -13.72 5.16 2.73
N ALA A 564 -14.15 4.04 3.28
CA ALA A 564 -13.41 2.77 3.23
C ALA A 564 -13.18 2.28 1.79
N LYS A 565 -14.14 2.46 0.88
CA LYS A 565 -13.98 2.11 -0.56
C LYS A 565 -12.86 2.94 -1.22
N VAL A 566 -12.82 4.24 -0.96
CA VAL A 566 -11.76 5.13 -1.48
C VAL A 566 -10.41 4.75 -0.86
N GLN A 567 -10.40 4.51 0.46
CA GLN A 567 -9.18 4.13 1.16
C GLN A 567 -8.63 2.79 0.70
N ALA A 568 -9.50 1.80 0.47
CA ALA A 568 -9.09 0.51 -0.10
C ALA A 568 -8.51 0.66 -1.53
N ALA A 569 -9.00 1.64 -2.29
CA ALA A 569 -8.43 1.96 -3.59
C ALA A 569 -7.01 2.57 -3.44
N LEU A 570 -6.78 3.44 -2.47
CA LEU A 570 -5.44 3.92 -2.12
C LEU A 570 -4.54 2.74 -1.66
N CYS A 571 -5.03 1.84 -0.80
CA CYS A 571 -4.30 0.63 -0.39
C CYS A 571 -3.91 -0.24 -1.59
N SER A 572 -4.77 -0.35 -2.60
CA SER A 572 -4.48 -1.14 -3.80
C SER A 572 -3.33 -0.58 -4.64
N SER A 573 -3.03 0.73 -4.53
CA SER A 573 -1.89 1.36 -5.20
C SER A 573 -0.54 1.03 -4.55
N TRP A 574 -0.57 0.44 -3.36
CA TRP A 574 0.59 -0.08 -2.65
C TRP A 574 0.81 -1.57 -2.83
N THR A 575 -0.13 -2.28 -3.47
CA THR A 575 -0.09 -3.73 -3.61
C THR A 575 0.29 -4.11 -5.03
N LEU A 576 1.33 -4.93 -5.18
CA LEU A 576 1.79 -5.40 -6.49
C LEU A 576 0.63 -6.01 -7.28
N ALA A 577 0.39 -5.44 -8.46
CA ALA A 577 -0.74 -5.82 -9.32
C ALA A 577 -0.39 -6.93 -10.32
N TYR A 578 0.87 -7.37 -10.36
CA TYR A 578 1.40 -8.31 -11.34
C TYR A 578 2.53 -9.14 -10.72
N ASP A 579 2.96 -10.17 -11.44
CA ASP A 579 4.14 -10.97 -11.09
C ASP A 579 5.35 -10.45 -11.88
N PRO A 580 6.29 -9.72 -11.24
CA PRO A 580 7.48 -9.23 -11.93
C PRO A 580 8.34 -10.37 -12.45
N GLN A 581 8.91 -10.18 -13.65
CA GLN A 581 9.94 -11.06 -14.16
C GLN A 581 11.31 -10.64 -13.61
N PHE A 582 12.00 -11.60 -13.02
CA PHE A 582 13.29 -11.39 -12.40
C PHE A 582 14.41 -12.12 -13.15
N PRO A 583 15.69 -11.72 -12.94
CA PRO A 583 16.83 -12.46 -13.45
C PRO A 583 16.75 -13.94 -13.07
N ALA A 584 17.07 -14.84 -14.00
CA ALA A 584 16.94 -16.29 -13.79
C ALA A 584 17.77 -16.83 -12.60
N SER A 585 18.82 -16.11 -12.19
CA SER A 585 19.66 -16.43 -11.03
C SER A 585 19.08 -15.98 -9.70
N SER A 586 18.01 -15.20 -9.69
CA SER A 586 17.39 -14.66 -8.47
C SER A 586 16.62 -15.74 -7.70
N ASP A 587 16.36 -15.48 -6.41
CA ASP A 587 15.64 -16.42 -5.54
C ASP A 587 14.21 -16.69 -6.05
N ILE A 588 13.46 -15.63 -6.36
CA ILE A 588 12.07 -15.76 -6.84
C ILE A 588 12.01 -16.51 -8.17
N ALA A 589 12.90 -16.20 -9.13
CA ALA A 589 12.91 -16.90 -10.42
C ALA A 589 13.23 -18.39 -10.26
N ARG A 590 14.23 -18.74 -9.42
CA ARG A 590 14.60 -20.15 -9.14
C ARG A 590 13.49 -20.94 -8.47
N LEU A 591 12.71 -20.29 -7.60
CA LEU A 591 11.58 -20.88 -6.88
C LEU A 591 10.30 -20.92 -7.73
N GLY A 592 10.28 -20.28 -8.90
CA GLY A 592 9.05 -20.03 -9.67
C GLY A 592 8.04 -19.20 -8.88
N GLY A 593 8.55 -18.32 -8.01
CA GLY A 593 7.76 -17.56 -7.04
C GLY A 593 6.84 -16.54 -7.68
N LYS A 594 5.78 -16.18 -6.94
CA LYS A 594 4.78 -15.18 -7.29
C LYS A 594 4.89 -14.00 -6.34
N MET A 595 4.79 -12.78 -6.88
CA MET A 595 4.92 -11.56 -6.09
C MET A 595 3.70 -10.67 -6.13
N ALA A 596 2.73 -10.96 -7.01
CA ALA A 596 1.46 -10.24 -6.99
C ALA A 596 0.81 -10.35 -5.61
N GLY A 597 0.42 -9.21 -5.03
CA GLY A 597 -0.08 -9.15 -3.67
C GLY A 597 0.94 -8.70 -2.62
N ALA A 598 2.25 -8.78 -2.89
CA ALA A 598 3.23 -8.21 -1.98
C ALA A 598 3.01 -6.69 -1.82
N VAL A 599 3.16 -6.19 -0.58
CA VAL A 599 2.84 -4.81 -0.25
C VAL A 599 4.08 -3.93 -0.34
N TRP A 600 4.01 -2.89 -1.14
CA TRP A 600 5.07 -1.89 -1.26
C TRP A 600 5.16 -1.05 0.00
N ALA A 601 6.33 -0.88 0.59
CA ALA A 601 6.45 -0.27 1.91
C ALA A 601 6.14 1.23 1.91
N SER A 602 6.88 2.01 1.13
CA SER A 602 6.70 3.46 1.05
C SER A 602 7.28 4.04 -0.25
N SER A 603 7.05 5.30 -0.51
CA SER A 603 7.67 5.99 -1.64
C SER A 603 9.19 6.10 -1.52
N GLN A 604 9.75 5.97 -0.32
CA GLN A 604 11.19 5.86 -0.10
C GLN A 604 11.68 4.43 -0.07
N ASN A 605 11.06 3.56 0.73
CA ASN A 605 11.42 2.15 0.84
C ASN A 605 10.78 1.38 -0.32
N LYS A 606 11.47 1.33 -1.46
CA LYS A 606 10.98 0.75 -2.72
C LYS A 606 11.24 -0.76 -2.78
N HIS A 607 10.73 -1.46 -1.77
CA HIS A 607 10.75 -2.91 -1.69
C HIS A 607 9.33 -3.46 -1.46
N ALA A 608 9.14 -4.72 -1.78
CA ALA A 608 7.90 -5.44 -1.51
C ALA A 608 8.01 -6.24 -0.21
N ALA A 609 7.08 -6.01 0.69
CA ALA A 609 6.93 -6.75 1.95
C ALA A 609 5.92 -7.89 1.78
N PRO A 610 6.01 -8.95 2.60
CA PRO A 610 5.14 -10.12 2.45
C PRO A 610 3.68 -9.86 2.81
N GLY A 611 3.37 -8.83 3.59
CA GLY A 611 2.01 -8.54 4.04
C GLY A 611 1.84 -7.08 4.41
N VAL A 612 0.76 -6.77 5.10
CA VAL A 612 0.47 -5.42 5.59
C VAL A 612 1.07 -5.27 6.99
N CYS A 613 2.12 -4.48 7.11
CA CYS A 613 2.78 -4.28 8.41
C CYS A 613 1.74 -3.92 9.49
N THR A 614 1.65 -4.77 10.50
CA THR A 614 0.85 -4.62 11.71
C THR A 614 -0.67 -4.77 11.53
N SER A 615 -1.12 -5.48 10.49
CA SER A 615 -2.54 -5.70 10.22
C SER A 615 -2.79 -7.10 9.68
N SER A 616 -3.93 -7.67 10.02
CA SER A 616 -4.41 -8.95 9.46
C SER A 616 -5.10 -8.82 8.11
N ALA A 617 -5.26 -7.62 7.59
CA ALA A 617 -6.13 -7.30 6.45
C ALA A 617 -7.64 -7.64 6.67
N ASP A 618 -8.07 -7.89 7.90
CA ASP A 618 -9.47 -8.19 8.24
C ASP A 618 -10.43 -7.05 7.90
N HIS A 619 -9.97 -5.82 7.90
CA HIS A 619 -10.71 -4.63 7.47
C HIS A 619 -11.12 -4.70 6.00
N LEU A 620 -10.28 -5.24 5.11
CA LEU A 620 -10.64 -5.50 3.70
C LEU A 620 -11.71 -6.60 3.61
N PHE A 621 -11.59 -7.65 4.43
CA PHE A 621 -12.60 -8.71 4.49
C PHE A 621 -13.95 -8.18 5.00
N LYS A 622 -13.95 -7.36 6.05
CA LYS A 622 -15.14 -6.68 6.56
C LYS A 622 -15.77 -5.78 5.48
N LEU A 623 -14.94 -5.07 4.70
CA LEU A 623 -15.41 -4.26 3.57
C LEU A 623 -15.99 -5.12 2.44
N TYR A 624 -15.35 -6.25 2.10
CA TYR A 624 -15.91 -7.22 1.15
C TYR A 624 -17.28 -7.74 1.60
N ARG A 625 -17.41 -8.20 2.85
CA ARG A 625 -18.68 -8.64 3.42
C ARG A 625 -19.78 -7.58 3.30
N ALA A 626 -19.48 -6.34 3.67
CA ALA A 626 -20.44 -5.24 3.69
C ALA A 626 -20.87 -4.79 2.29
N THR A 627 -20.00 -4.93 1.28
CA THR A 627 -20.24 -4.37 -0.07
C THR A 627 -20.51 -5.43 -1.14
N GLY A 628 -20.08 -6.68 -0.93
CA GLY A 628 -20.13 -7.75 -1.92
C GLY A 628 -19.19 -7.58 -3.12
N GLN A 629 -18.32 -6.56 -3.11
CA GLN A 629 -17.41 -6.27 -4.23
C GLN A 629 -16.20 -7.20 -4.21
N LYS A 630 -16.12 -8.14 -5.15
CA LYS A 630 -15.08 -9.18 -5.24
C LYS A 630 -13.65 -8.64 -5.25
N LYS A 631 -13.42 -7.44 -5.81
CA LYS A 631 -12.10 -6.81 -5.88
C LYS A 631 -11.39 -6.69 -4.50
N TYR A 632 -12.14 -6.55 -3.41
CA TYR A 632 -11.55 -6.54 -2.07
C TYR A 632 -11.13 -7.93 -1.61
N ALA A 633 -11.91 -8.95 -1.90
CA ALA A 633 -11.55 -10.35 -1.62
C ALA A 633 -10.35 -10.81 -2.45
N GLU A 634 -10.30 -10.42 -3.73
CA GLU A 634 -9.15 -10.66 -4.61
C GLU A 634 -7.88 -10.00 -4.09
N LEU A 635 -7.98 -8.76 -3.59
CA LEU A 635 -6.84 -8.06 -2.99
C LEU A 635 -6.31 -8.78 -1.74
N ILE A 636 -7.21 -9.26 -0.86
CA ILE A 636 -6.84 -10.05 0.32
C ILE A 636 -6.15 -11.36 -0.08
N SER A 637 -6.74 -12.06 -1.05
CA SER A 637 -6.18 -13.34 -1.53
C SER A 637 -4.78 -13.15 -2.10
N ASP A 638 -4.57 -12.10 -2.89
CA ASP A 638 -3.24 -11.75 -3.41
C ASP A 638 -2.25 -11.52 -2.26
N ILE A 639 -2.60 -10.71 -1.26
CA ILE A 639 -1.72 -10.37 -0.12
C ILE A 639 -1.40 -11.63 0.69
N GLN A 640 -2.40 -12.43 1.01
CA GLN A 640 -2.25 -13.64 1.82
C GLN A 640 -1.34 -14.68 1.14
N HIS A 641 -1.53 -14.91 -0.17
CA HIS A 641 -0.71 -15.85 -0.92
C HIS A 641 0.72 -15.33 -1.13
N ALA A 642 0.90 -14.02 -1.34
CA ALA A 642 2.22 -13.41 -1.41
C ALA A 642 3.00 -13.56 -0.10
N HIS A 643 2.31 -13.56 1.06
CA HIS A 643 2.94 -13.82 2.35
C HIS A 643 3.55 -15.22 2.41
N ALA A 644 2.82 -16.24 1.98
CA ALA A 644 3.30 -17.63 1.98
C ALA A 644 4.54 -17.84 1.10
N GLU A 645 4.70 -17.07 0.03
CA GLU A 645 5.90 -17.08 -0.82
C GLU A 645 7.18 -16.65 -0.06
N ALA A 646 7.05 -15.86 0.99
CA ALA A 646 8.16 -15.35 1.79
C ALA A 646 8.52 -16.23 3.01
N VAL A 647 7.74 -17.28 3.29
CA VAL A 647 7.97 -18.15 4.47
C VAL A 647 9.00 -19.23 4.15
N ASN A 648 10.01 -19.36 5.01
CA ASN A 648 11.06 -20.37 4.88
C ASN A 648 10.54 -21.75 5.26
N MET A 649 10.34 -22.59 4.27
CA MET A 649 9.87 -23.97 4.41
C MET A 649 10.79 -24.94 3.69
N PRO A 650 10.83 -26.23 4.07
CA PRO A 650 11.63 -27.23 3.37
C PRO A 650 11.32 -27.23 1.86
N GLY A 651 12.37 -27.08 1.04
CA GLY A 651 12.25 -27.06 -0.43
C GLY A 651 11.75 -25.76 -1.04
N HIS A 652 11.42 -24.73 -0.25
CA HIS A 652 10.97 -23.44 -0.75
C HIS A 652 12.05 -22.35 -0.63
N ILE A 653 12.42 -21.91 0.56
CA ILE A 653 13.53 -20.98 0.75
C ILE A 653 14.68 -21.74 1.39
N THR A 654 15.78 -21.84 0.67
CA THR A 654 16.97 -22.58 1.15
C THR A 654 17.98 -21.59 1.67
N THR A 655 17.89 -21.25 2.92
CA THR A 655 18.90 -20.50 3.64
C THR A 655 19.11 -21.15 5.01
N ASP A 656 20.17 -20.80 5.74
CA ASP A 656 20.40 -21.22 7.12
C ASP A 656 19.38 -20.62 8.12
N ASN A 657 18.26 -20.13 7.60
CA ASN A 657 17.19 -19.55 8.39
C ASN A 657 16.32 -20.64 9.04
N LEU A 658 15.73 -20.30 10.16
CA LEU A 658 14.81 -21.17 10.86
C LEU A 658 13.58 -21.47 9.99
N ILE A 659 13.14 -22.73 9.97
CA ILE A 659 11.88 -23.11 9.34
C ILE A 659 10.73 -22.34 10.00
N GLY A 660 9.86 -21.78 9.17
CA GLY A 660 8.74 -20.95 9.61
C GLY A 660 9.06 -19.47 9.72
N SER A 661 10.34 -19.06 9.63
CA SER A 661 10.66 -17.64 9.60
C SER A 661 10.26 -17.02 8.26
N SER A 662 9.74 -15.81 8.28
CA SER A 662 9.37 -15.06 7.09
C SER A 662 10.48 -14.13 6.65
N MET A 663 10.67 -13.99 5.33
CA MET A 663 11.52 -12.94 4.78
C MET A 663 10.78 -11.60 4.89
N GLU A 664 11.44 -10.56 5.34
CA GLU A 664 10.83 -9.26 5.52
C GLU A 664 10.46 -8.63 4.18
N ARG A 665 11.30 -8.81 3.18
CA ARG A 665 11.14 -8.12 1.90
C ARG A 665 11.78 -8.85 0.73
N ILE A 666 11.39 -8.41 -0.46
CA ILE A 666 12.09 -8.71 -1.71
C ILE A 666 12.52 -7.40 -2.36
N GLN A 667 13.69 -7.41 -3.03
CA GLN A 667 14.17 -6.30 -3.85
C GLN A 667 13.62 -6.42 -5.28
N PRO A 668 12.57 -5.66 -5.69
CA PRO A 668 11.98 -5.82 -7.02
C PRO A 668 12.71 -5.06 -8.11
N SER A 669 13.52 -4.06 -7.77
CA SER A 669 14.22 -3.19 -8.70
C SER A 669 15.57 -2.72 -8.15
N ASP A 670 16.31 -1.90 -8.88
CA ASP A 670 17.52 -1.26 -8.40
C ASP A 670 17.27 0.01 -7.56
N ALA A 671 15.99 0.40 -7.40
CA ALA A 671 15.61 1.69 -6.82
C ALA A 671 15.91 1.85 -5.32
N GLU A 672 16.09 0.78 -4.58
CA GLU A 672 16.48 0.83 -3.16
C GLU A 672 17.92 0.41 -2.93
N GLY A 673 18.38 -0.65 -3.62
CA GLY A 673 19.77 -1.10 -3.56
C GLY A 673 20.17 -1.82 -2.28
N LYS A 674 19.22 -2.36 -1.50
CA LYS A 674 19.50 -3.15 -0.29
C LYS A 674 19.84 -4.60 -0.56
N GLY A 675 19.62 -5.10 -1.77
CA GLY A 675 19.86 -6.47 -2.15
C GLY A 675 19.98 -6.63 -3.66
N SER A 676 20.11 -7.86 -4.13
CA SER A 676 20.06 -8.19 -5.56
C SER A 676 18.60 -8.30 -6.03
N ILE A 677 18.32 -7.84 -7.23
CA ILE A 677 16.97 -7.82 -7.80
C ILE A 677 16.41 -9.25 -7.85
N GLY A 678 15.21 -9.42 -7.33
CA GLY A 678 14.50 -10.70 -7.24
C GLY A 678 14.96 -11.60 -6.09
N ASN A 679 15.83 -11.13 -5.18
CA ASN A 679 16.24 -11.89 -4.01
C ASN A 679 15.48 -11.45 -2.76
N PHE A 680 15.24 -12.41 -1.88
CA PHE A 680 14.70 -12.14 -0.56
C PHE A 680 15.72 -11.42 0.34
N ILE A 681 15.19 -10.47 1.14
CA ILE A 681 15.98 -9.79 2.17
C ILE A 681 15.38 -10.14 3.53
N ARG A 682 16.20 -10.86 4.32
CA ARG A 682 15.85 -11.17 5.68
C ARG A 682 16.46 -10.14 6.62
N THR A 683 15.64 -9.57 7.47
CA THR A 683 16.07 -8.67 8.54
C THR A 683 15.64 -9.16 9.92
N ARG A 684 15.37 -10.45 10.08
CA ARG A 684 15.02 -11.07 11.37
C ARG A 684 14.07 -10.19 12.19
N ASN A 685 12.86 -10.05 11.69
CA ASN A 685 11.89 -9.08 12.14
C ASN A 685 10.58 -9.80 12.50
N SER A 686 10.17 -9.73 13.75
CA SER A 686 9.02 -10.48 14.23
C SER A 686 7.68 -10.04 13.62
N TRP A 687 7.61 -8.85 13.03
CA TRP A 687 6.37 -8.37 12.44
C TRP A 687 5.90 -9.23 11.26
N THR A 688 6.83 -9.79 10.50
CA THR A 688 6.49 -10.61 9.33
C THR A 688 5.84 -11.94 9.72
N GLU A 689 6.36 -12.63 10.72
CA GLU A 689 5.74 -13.84 11.25
C GLU A 689 4.40 -13.51 11.90
N THR A 690 4.34 -12.41 12.66
CA THR A 690 3.12 -11.95 13.35
C THR A 690 2.01 -11.61 12.37
N ASP A 691 2.32 -10.90 11.29
CA ASP A 691 1.37 -10.53 10.24
C ASP A 691 0.76 -11.78 9.59
N GLY A 692 1.60 -12.75 9.23
CA GLY A 692 1.13 -14.01 8.67
C GLY A 692 0.20 -14.78 9.62
N ILE A 693 0.54 -14.84 10.92
CA ILE A 693 -0.33 -15.49 11.92
C ILE A 693 -1.65 -14.71 12.07
N LEU A 694 -1.61 -13.39 12.12
CA LEU A 694 -2.82 -12.56 12.22
C LEU A 694 -3.74 -12.76 11.02
N MET A 695 -3.20 -12.76 9.80
CA MET A 695 -3.98 -13.05 8.59
C MET A 695 -4.60 -14.44 8.65
N ALA A 696 -3.85 -15.45 9.06
CA ALA A 696 -4.35 -16.82 9.16
C ALA A 696 -5.42 -17.01 10.25
N LEU A 697 -5.47 -16.16 11.27
CA LEU A 697 -6.46 -16.20 12.35
C LEU A 697 -7.72 -15.38 12.04
N GLU A 698 -7.55 -14.13 11.61
CA GLU A 698 -8.65 -13.17 11.49
C GLU A 698 -9.35 -13.20 10.12
N LEU A 699 -8.77 -13.89 9.12
CA LEU A 699 -9.44 -14.19 7.85
C LEU A 699 -10.02 -15.62 7.87
N PRO A 700 -11.25 -15.84 7.36
CA PRO A 700 -11.73 -17.20 7.19
C PRO A 700 -11.00 -17.88 6.04
N GLY A 701 -10.63 -19.15 6.17
CA GLY A 701 -10.08 -19.92 5.06
C GLY A 701 -11.07 -20.03 3.90
N ILE A 702 -12.36 -20.17 4.20
CA ILE A 702 -13.47 -20.16 3.24
C ILE A 702 -14.57 -19.21 3.72
N TYR A 703 -15.00 -18.32 2.84
CA TYR A 703 -16.21 -17.53 3.01
C TYR A 703 -17.28 -17.97 2.03
N VAL A 704 -18.47 -18.31 2.56
CA VAL A 704 -19.58 -18.80 1.74
C VAL A 704 -20.94 -18.28 2.21
N ARG A 705 -21.81 -17.93 1.27
CA ARG A 705 -23.22 -17.70 1.52
C ARG A 705 -24.05 -18.80 0.82
N PRO A 706 -24.49 -19.83 1.56
CA PRO A 706 -25.33 -20.86 0.98
C PRO A 706 -26.60 -20.27 0.36
N GLY A 707 -26.99 -20.77 -0.81
CA GLY A 707 -28.13 -20.25 -1.56
C GLY A 707 -27.85 -19.02 -2.44
N GLU A 708 -26.64 -18.48 -2.37
CA GLU A 708 -26.18 -17.36 -3.21
C GLU A 708 -24.91 -17.78 -3.97
N ASP A 709 -24.61 -17.06 -5.04
CA ASP A 709 -23.34 -17.29 -5.77
C ASP A 709 -22.18 -16.54 -5.11
N VAL A 710 -21.98 -16.81 -3.80
CA VAL A 710 -20.89 -16.26 -3.03
C VAL A 710 -20.10 -17.40 -2.41
N LEU A 711 -18.93 -17.62 -2.92
CA LEU A 711 -17.89 -18.51 -2.42
C LEU A 711 -16.54 -17.87 -2.70
N PHE A 712 -15.72 -17.73 -1.67
CA PHE A 712 -14.36 -17.23 -1.81
C PHE A 712 -13.43 -18.00 -0.87
N THR A 713 -12.26 -18.38 -1.38
CA THR A 713 -11.22 -19.09 -0.64
C THR A 713 -10.04 -18.18 -0.41
N PHE A 714 -9.59 -18.06 0.84
CA PHE A 714 -8.40 -17.32 1.25
C PHE A 714 -7.27 -18.26 1.68
N ASP A 715 -7.60 -19.51 2.07
CA ASP A 715 -6.61 -20.52 2.44
C ASP A 715 -6.01 -21.21 1.21
N HIS A 716 -4.88 -21.88 1.38
CA HIS A 716 -4.14 -22.58 0.33
C HIS A 716 -4.75 -23.95 0.00
N VAL A 717 -6.03 -23.95 -0.30
CA VAL A 717 -6.82 -25.13 -0.76
C VAL A 717 -7.71 -24.74 -1.93
N GLU A 718 -7.91 -25.64 -2.85
CA GLU A 718 -8.92 -25.48 -3.89
C GLU A 718 -10.31 -25.83 -3.35
N VAL A 719 -11.31 -25.01 -3.67
CA VAL A 719 -12.68 -25.25 -3.21
C VAL A 719 -13.65 -25.20 -4.38
N GLU A 720 -14.35 -26.31 -4.59
CA GLU A 720 -15.37 -26.44 -5.62
C GLU A 720 -16.75 -26.59 -5.00
N ARG A 721 -17.73 -25.84 -5.50
CA ARG A 721 -19.13 -26.05 -5.15
C ARG A 721 -19.71 -27.18 -5.99
N ILE A 722 -20.03 -28.32 -5.36
CA ILE A 722 -20.59 -29.48 -6.03
C ILE A 722 -22.10 -29.31 -6.26
N ARG A 723 -22.82 -28.85 -5.24
CA ARG A 723 -24.25 -28.56 -5.28
C ARG A 723 -24.64 -27.64 -4.13
N GLY A 724 -25.83 -27.06 -4.22
CA GLY A 724 -26.36 -26.22 -3.14
C GLY A 724 -27.82 -25.92 -3.34
N ASP A 725 -28.46 -25.54 -2.26
CA ASP A 725 -29.83 -25.01 -2.21
C ASP A 725 -29.85 -23.72 -1.35
N SER A 726 -31.03 -23.17 -1.07
CA SER A 726 -31.16 -21.92 -0.29
C SER A 726 -30.70 -22.04 1.17
N ARG A 727 -30.44 -23.25 1.68
CA ARG A 727 -30.10 -23.49 3.09
C ARG A 727 -28.72 -24.10 3.27
N SER A 728 -28.21 -24.81 2.26
CA SER A 728 -26.93 -25.52 2.35
C SER A 728 -26.17 -25.54 1.04
N THR A 729 -24.89 -25.73 1.12
CA THR A 729 -24.02 -25.98 -0.02
C THR A 729 -23.09 -27.14 0.29
N VAL A 730 -22.77 -27.94 -0.71
CA VAL A 730 -21.78 -29.02 -0.62
C VAL A 730 -20.52 -28.55 -1.34
N LEU A 731 -19.43 -28.56 -0.62
CA LEU A 731 -18.11 -28.13 -1.10
C LEU A 731 -17.16 -29.31 -1.11
N ARG A 732 -16.36 -29.44 -2.16
CA ARG A 732 -15.16 -30.27 -2.21
C ARG A 732 -13.96 -29.37 -1.98
N LEU A 733 -13.14 -29.74 -1.01
CA LEU A 733 -11.89 -29.10 -0.67
C LEU A 733 -10.75 -30.03 -1.07
N SER A 734 -9.82 -29.55 -1.89
CA SER A 734 -8.64 -30.28 -2.35
C SER A 734 -7.39 -29.55 -1.89
N ASN A 735 -6.48 -30.26 -1.24
CA ASN A 735 -5.23 -29.72 -0.70
C ASN A 735 -4.06 -30.33 -1.45
N GLU A 736 -3.44 -29.58 -2.34
CA GLU A 736 -2.29 -30.03 -3.13
C GLU A 736 -0.95 -29.83 -2.40
N THR A 737 -0.95 -29.18 -1.22
CA THR A 737 0.27 -28.91 -0.47
C THR A 737 0.77 -30.17 0.26
N PRO A 738 2.06 -30.24 0.60
CA PRO A 738 2.62 -31.35 1.37
C PRO A 738 2.25 -31.31 2.87
N TYR A 739 1.43 -30.37 3.30
CA TYR A 739 1.02 -30.15 4.68
C TYR A 739 -0.47 -30.39 4.86
N ALA A 740 -0.88 -31.02 5.97
CA ALA A 740 -2.31 -31.05 6.31
C ALA A 740 -2.84 -29.63 6.56
N ALA A 741 -4.06 -29.36 6.12
CA ALA A 741 -4.73 -28.08 6.30
C ALA A 741 -5.89 -28.22 7.30
N GLU A 742 -6.05 -27.25 8.19
CA GLU A 742 -7.19 -27.08 9.07
C GLU A 742 -7.92 -25.78 8.67
N VAL A 743 -8.83 -25.88 7.71
CA VAL A 743 -9.45 -24.77 7.01
C VAL A 743 -10.63 -24.22 7.80
N SER A 744 -10.57 -22.94 8.19
CA SER A 744 -11.68 -22.27 8.88
C SER A 744 -12.79 -21.87 7.88
N VAL A 745 -14.05 -21.98 8.29
CA VAL A 745 -15.21 -21.70 7.42
C VAL A 745 -16.11 -20.67 8.07
N LEU A 746 -16.32 -19.54 7.39
CA LEU A 746 -17.38 -18.59 7.73
C LEU A 746 -18.53 -18.74 6.72
N ALA A 747 -19.65 -19.26 7.19
CA ALA A 747 -20.88 -19.33 6.43
C ALA A 747 -21.94 -18.42 7.04
N GLU A 748 -22.59 -17.63 6.20
CA GLU A 748 -23.62 -16.70 6.65
C GLU A 748 -24.66 -16.40 5.56
N THR A 749 -25.77 -15.81 5.95
CA THR A 749 -26.80 -15.29 5.05
C THR A 749 -26.51 -13.83 4.72
N SER A 750 -27.10 -13.26 3.64
CA SER A 750 -27.03 -11.83 3.32
C SER A 750 -27.44 -10.94 4.49
N ARG A 751 -28.41 -11.41 5.32
CA ARG A 751 -28.83 -10.63 6.50
C ARG A 751 -27.75 -10.59 7.60
N GLN A 752 -26.98 -11.66 7.74
CA GLN A 752 -25.86 -11.69 8.69
C GLN A 752 -24.68 -10.89 8.16
N SER A 753 -24.36 -10.98 6.86
CA SER A 753 -23.26 -10.22 6.26
C SER A 753 -23.47 -8.71 6.27
N ALA A 754 -24.73 -8.26 6.33
CA ALA A 754 -25.08 -6.85 6.49
C ALA A 754 -24.79 -6.29 7.91
N ARG A 755 -24.44 -7.15 8.87
CA ARG A 755 -24.07 -6.74 10.23
C ARG A 755 -22.53 -6.69 10.33
N PRO A 756 -21.99 -5.75 11.11
CA PRO A 756 -20.56 -5.74 11.39
C PRO A 756 -20.06 -7.07 11.96
N LEU A 757 -18.86 -7.47 11.61
CA LEU A 757 -18.18 -8.66 12.13
C LEU A 757 -17.32 -8.25 13.33
N GLY A 758 -17.56 -8.87 14.49
CA GLY A 758 -16.78 -8.57 15.69
C GLY A 758 -15.32 -9.03 15.59
N TYR A 759 -14.42 -8.37 16.29
CA TYR A 759 -12.97 -8.64 16.27
C TYR A 759 -12.56 -10.01 16.83
N THR A 760 -13.44 -10.71 17.52
CA THR A 760 -13.21 -12.05 18.07
C THR A 760 -14.03 -13.13 17.40
N ALA A 761 -14.73 -12.81 16.31
CA ALA A 761 -15.63 -13.73 15.62
C ALA A 761 -14.95 -15.02 15.13
N PHE A 762 -13.68 -14.93 14.77
CA PHE A 762 -12.87 -16.06 14.28
C PHE A 762 -12.75 -17.20 15.29
N LEU A 763 -12.87 -16.94 16.59
CA LEU A 763 -12.84 -17.97 17.63
C LEU A 763 -14.00 -18.99 17.50
N GLY A 764 -15.09 -18.60 16.85
CA GLY A 764 -16.28 -19.43 16.66
C GLY A 764 -16.38 -20.10 15.30
N TRP A 765 -15.43 -19.89 14.38
CA TRP A 765 -15.51 -20.49 13.06
C TRP A 765 -15.20 -21.99 13.10
N PRO A 766 -16.08 -22.84 12.54
CA PRO A 766 -15.78 -24.27 12.41
C PRO A 766 -14.59 -24.50 11.48
N ARG A 767 -13.86 -25.57 11.72
CA ARG A 767 -12.68 -25.96 10.96
C ARG A 767 -12.85 -27.30 10.28
N VAL A 768 -12.23 -27.46 9.12
CA VAL A 768 -12.25 -28.67 8.29
C VAL A 768 -10.83 -29.17 8.08
N GLU A 769 -10.56 -30.38 8.54
CA GLU A 769 -9.27 -31.03 8.26
C GLU A 769 -9.26 -31.59 6.84
N VAL A 770 -8.25 -31.18 6.05
CA VAL A 770 -7.97 -31.66 4.69
C VAL A 770 -6.57 -32.28 4.68
N PRO A 771 -6.42 -33.58 4.42
CA PRO A 771 -5.11 -34.22 4.42
C PRO A 771 -4.16 -33.61 3.40
N ALA A 772 -2.85 -33.71 3.65
CA ALA A 772 -1.82 -33.35 2.66
C ALA A 772 -2.01 -34.18 1.36
N GLY A 773 -2.02 -33.53 0.21
CA GLY A 773 -2.26 -34.16 -1.08
C GLY A 773 -3.65 -34.84 -1.21
N GLY A 774 -4.61 -34.49 -0.35
CA GLY A 774 -5.90 -35.14 -0.27
C GLY A 774 -7.10 -34.22 -0.49
N GLU A 775 -8.30 -34.84 -0.45
CA GLU A 775 -9.55 -34.08 -0.59
C GLU A 775 -10.58 -34.50 0.46
N VAL A 776 -11.52 -33.61 0.74
CA VAL A 776 -12.68 -33.86 1.59
C VAL A 776 -13.93 -33.20 1.02
N THR A 777 -15.06 -33.78 1.25
CA THR A 777 -16.37 -33.20 0.90
C THR A 777 -17.11 -32.81 2.17
N VAL A 778 -17.61 -31.61 2.22
CA VAL A 778 -18.38 -31.10 3.38
C VAL A 778 -19.69 -30.48 2.94
N SER A 779 -20.67 -30.57 3.81
CA SER A 779 -21.92 -29.80 3.71
C SER A 779 -21.85 -28.64 4.68
N VAL A 780 -22.10 -27.45 4.18
CA VAL A 780 -22.06 -26.17 4.93
C VAL A 780 -23.48 -25.58 4.90
N THR A 781 -24.05 -25.33 6.07
CA THR A 781 -25.40 -24.76 6.18
C THR A 781 -25.33 -23.24 6.45
N SER A 782 -26.42 -22.54 6.16
CA SER A 782 -26.48 -21.05 6.33
C SER A 782 -26.41 -20.59 7.79
N ASP A 783 -26.57 -21.49 8.77
CA ASP A 783 -26.33 -21.21 10.20
C ASP A 783 -24.91 -21.52 10.65
N GLY A 784 -24.01 -21.81 9.72
CA GLY A 784 -22.59 -22.02 9.98
C GLY A 784 -22.19 -23.44 10.37
N LYS A 785 -23.12 -24.43 10.35
CA LYS A 785 -22.77 -25.81 10.66
C LYS A 785 -22.06 -26.47 9.49
N VAL A 786 -20.89 -27.05 9.76
CA VAL A 786 -20.11 -27.83 8.79
C VAL A 786 -20.15 -29.30 9.15
N THR A 787 -20.43 -30.16 8.16
CA THR A 787 -20.51 -31.60 8.36
C THR A 787 -19.78 -32.32 7.21
N ARG A 788 -18.80 -33.17 7.57
CA ARG A 788 -18.09 -34.01 6.59
C ARG A 788 -19.06 -35.03 5.98
N GLN A 789 -19.03 -35.17 4.67
CA GLN A 789 -19.75 -36.22 3.96
C GLN A 789 -18.84 -37.45 3.84
N ALA A 790 -19.44 -38.62 3.98
CA ALA A 790 -18.72 -39.89 3.90
C ALA A 790 -18.29 -40.21 2.44
#